data_866c4302eaea1b620fb1cf89bd5158e7
#
_entry.id   866c4302eaea1b620fb1cf89bd5158e7
#
_cell.length_a   1.000
_cell.length_b   1.000
_cell.length_c   1.000
_cell.angle_alpha   90.00
_cell.angle_beta   90.00
_cell.angle_gamma   90.00
#
_symmetry.space_group_name_H-M   'P 1'
#
loop_
_entity.id
_entity.type
_entity.pdbx_description
1 polymer ?
#
loop_
_entity_poly.entity_id
_entity_poly.type
_entity_poly.pdbx_seq_one_letter_code
_entity_poly.pdbx_strand_id
1 'polypeptide(L)'
;MPTTTIDGPADEAVRIRRRDRRWWIALIIVVLASFATLLFMGAQINQAKPPIPAAVKDASGATLFTGDDIMAGQQVWQSMGGQEIGSVWGHGAYVAPDWTADWLHREASAVADSYAKAAGGSSFDQLAPEQQAAVKAKLKQAIRTNTYDAATGSVTLSAERVAAFKANSDHYAQVFSAGQEQYAIPAGTLTDPAQLQQLSEFFWWSSWAASTDAPGSDASYLLNWPHEPLIDNVPTPTNVLWSIVSFILLLGGISGMVWYHQASDNPDEELADVPTRDPLLGYDSTPSQRATLKYFFAVGGLFVLQIAMGILSAHYGVEGGSLYGIPIDTVLPYAVVRTWHTQLGILWIATAWLATGLYVAPAVGGREPKLQRLGVNVLFVALVTVVLGSMIGEWLSITGKMGHGTVATWWFGTTGMEYLDLGRFWQVALFIGLFLWFFLMARAMWPAISRARGGALTPTEEAPLAAGSQRSLIIMLLVSCFAIASFFGAAFGMGRETHLSVTEYWRWWVVHLWVEGFFEVFATVVIAFLFSRLGLIRTTTATTSVISSTAIFLLGGIIGTGHHLYFTGANDVVMALSASFSALEVVPLALMGFEAFRHLRLLKVREWVAGYKWAIYFFVSVSFWNMLGAGIFGFLINPPISLFYVQGLNLTPLHGHTALFGVYGMLGIGLMFFCVRSLMPGREWNDKPIAIGFWAMNIGLLMMALVSLLPLGLAQAWASITHGLWYARSSEFLYTPVLTVLRWLRTPGDIVFAIGALSIGVFMVGLLTGWSVKREGGDVAPGTPLTSADAEAAEAAEAAEAAGAAARR
;
A
#
# COMPACT_ATOMS: atom_id res chain seq x y z
N MET A 1 1.51 5.88 -57.06
CA MET A 1 0.99 6.73 -55.97
C MET A 1 -0.33 6.16 -55.54
N PRO A 2 -0.47 5.59 -54.35
CA PRO A 2 -1.78 5.23 -53.85
C PRO A 2 -2.43 6.51 -53.38
N THR A 3 -3.64 6.80 -53.89
CA THR A 3 -4.53 7.87 -53.45
C THR A 3 -4.95 7.62 -52.02
N THR A 4 -4.38 8.33 -51.08
CA THR A 4 -4.87 8.40 -49.71
C THR A 4 -6.25 9.11 -49.78
N THR A 5 -7.29 8.29 -49.74
CA THR A 5 -8.65 8.80 -49.42
C THR A 5 -8.59 9.39 -48.02
N ILE A 6 -8.77 10.68 -47.90
CA ILE A 6 -9.00 11.37 -46.61
C ILE A 6 -10.31 10.82 -46.07
N ASP A 7 -10.22 9.94 -45.06
CA ASP A 7 -11.41 9.38 -44.39
C ASP A 7 -12.22 10.56 -43.81
N GLY A 8 -13.50 10.59 -44.03
CA GLY A 8 -14.35 11.64 -43.49
C GLY A 8 -14.54 11.52 -41.99
N PRO A 9 -14.97 12.57 -41.28
CA PRO A 9 -15.17 12.58 -39.81
C PRO A 9 -16.07 11.46 -39.30
N ALA A 10 -16.98 10.95 -40.13
CA ALA A 10 -17.84 9.81 -39.80
C ALA A 10 -17.08 8.48 -39.76
N ASP A 11 -16.10 8.30 -40.65
CA ASP A 11 -15.29 7.05 -40.71
C ASP A 11 -14.30 7.02 -39.56
N GLU A 12 -13.77 8.16 -39.14
CA GLU A 12 -12.91 8.28 -37.96
C GLU A 12 -13.70 7.98 -36.69
N ALA A 13 -14.92 8.47 -36.55
CA ALA A 13 -15.83 8.14 -35.43
C ALA A 13 -16.10 6.65 -35.32
N VAL A 14 -16.32 5.99 -36.47
CA VAL A 14 -16.53 4.52 -36.50
C VAL A 14 -15.26 3.76 -36.09
N ARG A 15 -14.08 4.20 -36.52
CA ARG A 15 -12.80 3.60 -36.14
C ARG A 15 -12.54 3.73 -34.63
N ILE A 16 -12.74 4.91 -34.05
CA ILE A 16 -12.58 5.14 -32.61
C ILE A 16 -13.53 4.25 -31.80
N ARG A 17 -14.82 4.21 -32.16
CA ARG A 17 -15.80 3.33 -31.49
C ARG A 17 -15.45 1.85 -31.58
N ARG A 18 -14.90 1.38 -32.73
CA ARG A 18 -14.45 -0.01 -32.89
C ARG A 18 -13.21 -0.29 -32.05
N ARG A 19 -12.27 0.65 -31.97
CA ARG A 19 -11.08 0.57 -31.15
C ARG A 19 -11.44 0.50 -29.67
N ASP A 20 -12.25 1.43 -29.17
CA ASP A 20 -12.70 1.46 -27.78
C ASP A 20 -13.46 0.16 -27.41
N ARG A 21 -14.33 -0.35 -28.31
CA ARG A 21 -15.03 -1.62 -28.08
C ARG A 21 -14.05 -2.80 -27.96
N ARG A 22 -12.98 -2.83 -28.74
CA ARG A 22 -11.95 -3.89 -28.64
C ARG A 22 -11.23 -3.84 -27.29
N TRP A 23 -10.86 -2.64 -26.86
CA TRP A 23 -10.23 -2.44 -25.56
C TRP A 23 -11.16 -2.81 -24.39
N TRP A 24 -12.44 -2.47 -24.45
CA TRP A 24 -13.42 -2.89 -23.45
C TRP A 24 -13.57 -4.41 -23.39
N ILE A 25 -13.59 -5.09 -24.53
CA ILE A 25 -13.63 -6.56 -24.59
C ILE A 25 -12.33 -7.13 -23.99
N ALA A 26 -11.18 -6.61 -24.36
CA ALA A 26 -9.88 -7.03 -23.83
C ALA A 26 -9.85 -6.85 -22.31
N LEU A 27 -10.27 -5.69 -21.79
CA LEU A 27 -10.37 -5.41 -20.37
C LEU A 27 -11.24 -6.43 -19.64
N ILE A 28 -12.44 -6.70 -20.15
CA ILE A 28 -13.34 -7.69 -19.52
C ILE A 28 -12.70 -9.08 -19.49
N ILE A 29 -12.07 -9.50 -20.59
CA ILE A 29 -11.39 -10.81 -20.66
C ILE A 29 -10.25 -10.86 -19.64
N VAL A 30 -9.42 -9.82 -19.60
CA VAL A 30 -8.30 -9.69 -18.65
C VAL A 30 -8.80 -9.79 -17.21
N VAL A 31 -9.81 -9.01 -16.84
CA VAL A 31 -10.39 -9.01 -15.50
C VAL A 31 -10.92 -10.39 -15.13
N LEU A 32 -11.72 -11.03 -15.98
CA LEU A 32 -12.29 -12.35 -15.71
C LEU A 32 -11.19 -13.42 -15.58
N ALA A 33 -10.20 -13.43 -16.47
CA ALA A 33 -9.08 -14.36 -16.43
C ALA A 33 -8.22 -14.16 -15.17
N SER A 34 -7.91 -12.92 -14.83
CA SER A 34 -7.09 -12.58 -13.65
C SER A 34 -7.79 -12.96 -12.35
N PHE A 35 -9.11 -12.68 -12.22
CA PHE A 35 -9.86 -13.13 -11.04
C PHE A 35 -10.02 -14.65 -10.98
N ALA A 36 -10.22 -15.33 -12.11
CA ALA A 36 -10.23 -16.79 -12.13
C ALA A 36 -8.89 -17.36 -11.63
N THR A 37 -7.78 -16.77 -12.04
CA THR A 37 -6.42 -17.12 -11.54
C THR A 37 -6.31 -16.89 -10.05
N LEU A 38 -6.70 -15.72 -9.54
CA LEU A 38 -6.60 -15.39 -8.11
C LEU A 38 -7.49 -16.29 -7.24
N LEU A 39 -8.70 -16.61 -7.69
CA LEU A 39 -9.59 -17.56 -7.01
C LEU A 39 -9.04 -18.98 -7.01
N PHE A 40 -8.41 -19.39 -8.12
CA PHE A 40 -7.70 -20.68 -8.19
C PHE A 40 -6.54 -20.74 -7.20
N MET A 41 -5.74 -19.67 -7.09
CA MET A 41 -4.70 -19.54 -6.05
C MET A 41 -5.29 -19.69 -4.65
N GLY A 42 -6.39 -19.01 -4.34
CA GLY A 42 -7.08 -19.14 -3.05
C GLY A 42 -7.54 -20.55 -2.73
N ALA A 43 -8.03 -21.28 -3.73
CA ALA A 43 -8.39 -22.69 -3.57
C ALA A 43 -7.17 -23.56 -3.28
N GLN A 44 -6.03 -23.33 -3.98
CA GLN A 44 -4.78 -24.03 -3.71
C GLN A 44 -4.25 -23.75 -2.30
N ILE A 45 -4.22 -22.47 -1.87
CA ILE A 45 -3.80 -22.07 -0.53
C ILE A 45 -4.66 -22.78 0.53
N ASN A 46 -5.98 -22.83 0.35
CA ASN A 46 -6.86 -23.52 1.29
C ASN A 46 -6.63 -25.02 1.37
N GLN A 47 -6.17 -25.64 0.27
CA GLN A 47 -5.84 -27.07 0.22
C GLN A 47 -4.45 -27.36 0.82
N ALA A 48 -3.47 -26.48 0.54
CA ALA A 48 -2.07 -26.68 0.92
C ALA A 48 -1.70 -26.09 2.30
N LYS A 49 -2.62 -25.38 2.96
CA LYS A 49 -2.35 -24.78 4.27
C LYS A 49 -1.89 -25.82 5.29
N PRO A 50 -0.92 -25.50 6.16
CA PRO A 50 -0.48 -26.40 7.21
C PRO A 50 -1.64 -26.75 8.15
N PRO A 51 -1.80 -28.00 8.58
CA PRO A 51 -2.88 -28.34 9.49
C PRO A 51 -2.65 -27.68 10.86
N ILE A 52 -3.73 -27.30 11.54
CA ILE A 52 -3.71 -27.02 12.97
C ILE A 52 -3.99 -28.36 13.65
N PRO A 53 -3.01 -28.95 14.37
CA PRO A 53 -3.20 -30.27 14.95
C PRO A 53 -4.27 -30.25 16.05
N ALA A 54 -5.15 -31.25 16.06
CA ALA A 54 -6.15 -31.38 17.13
C ALA A 54 -5.48 -31.53 18.51
N ALA A 55 -4.31 -32.18 18.58
CA ALA A 55 -3.49 -32.30 19.78
C ALA A 55 -2.01 -32.43 19.43
N VAL A 56 -1.16 -31.82 20.24
CA VAL A 56 0.28 -32.05 20.24
C VAL A 56 0.64 -32.90 21.45
N LYS A 57 1.33 -33.99 21.22
CA LYS A 57 1.61 -35.03 22.22
C LYS A 57 3.11 -35.23 22.38
N ASP A 58 3.50 -35.68 23.54
CA ASP A 58 4.84 -36.23 23.76
C ASP A 58 4.97 -37.70 23.27
N ALA A 59 6.16 -38.27 23.37
CA ALA A 59 6.43 -39.64 22.95
C ALA A 59 5.69 -40.70 23.81
N SER A 60 5.17 -40.35 24.99
CA SER A 60 4.34 -41.22 25.83
C SER A 60 2.86 -41.21 25.43
N GLY A 61 2.48 -40.28 24.54
CA GLY A 61 1.09 -40.03 24.11
C GLY A 61 0.32 -39.03 25.00
N ALA A 62 0.97 -38.45 26.00
CA ALA A 62 0.37 -37.40 26.82
C ALA A 62 0.20 -36.10 26.00
N THR A 63 -0.97 -35.49 26.08
CA THR A 63 -1.25 -34.21 25.39
C THR A 63 -0.51 -33.08 26.08
N LEU A 64 0.26 -32.32 25.30
CA LEU A 64 0.94 -31.13 25.76
C LEU A 64 0.01 -29.90 25.63
N PHE A 65 -0.65 -29.74 24.48
CA PHE A 65 -1.62 -28.69 24.18
C PHE A 65 -2.48 -29.08 22.96
N THR A 66 -3.50 -28.31 22.68
CA THR A 66 -4.51 -28.60 21.66
C THR A 66 -4.51 -27.57 20.52
N GLY A 67 -5.25 -27.84 19.45
CA GLY A 67 -5.49 -26.89 18.36
C GLY A 67 -6.26 -25.63 18.81
N ASP A 68 -7.11 -25.78 19.81
CA ASP A 68 -7.86 -24.64 20.38
C ASP A 68 -6.90 -23.70 21.10
N ASP A 69 -5.87 -24.23 21.80
CA ASP A 69 -4.84 -23.42 22.46
C ASP A 69 -3.99 -22.66 21.43
N ILE A 70 -3.62 -23.28 20.31
CA ILE A 70 -2.93 -22.63 19.19
C ILE A 70 -3.79 -21.46 18.63
N MET A 71 -5.07 -21.69 18.42
CA MET A 71 -5.99 -20.66 17.92
C MET A 71 -6.22 -19.55 18.93
N ALA A 72 -6.30 -19.88 20.23
CA ALA A 72 -6.36 -18.88 21.29
C ALA A 72 -5.08 -18.03 21.31
N GLY A 73 -3.92 -18.64 21.13
CA GLY A 73 -2.62 -17.95 21.00
C GLY A 73 -2.58 -17.00 19.82
N GLN A 74 -3.11 -17.39 18.65
CA GLN A 74 -3.27 -16.47 17.49
C GLN A 74 -4.13 -15.26 17.86
N GLN A 75 -5.23 -15.46 18.60
CA GLN A 75 -6.11 -14.36 19.01
C GLN A 75 -5.45 -13.45 20.06
N VAL A 76 -4.68 -14.00 20.99
CA VAL A 76 -3.88 -13.24 21.94
C VAL A 76 -2.89 -12.37 21.19
N TRP A 77 -2.09 -12.95 20.28
CA TRP A 77 -1.14 -12.24 19.43
C TRP A 77 -1.82 -11.10 18.64
N GLN A 78 -2.91 -11.39 17.95
CA GLN A 78 -3.67 -10.38 17.19
C GLN A 78 -4.12 -9.21 18.07
N SER A 79 -4.59 -9.47 19.27
CA SER A 79 -5.10 -8.42 20.19
C SER A 79 -4.01 -7.51 20.77
N MET A 80 -2.77 -7.98 20.82
CA MET A 80 -1.59 -7.19 21.22
C MET A 80 -1.00 -6.34 20.08
N GLY A 81 -1.63 -6.35 18.91
CA GLY A 81 -1.15 -5.69 17.70
C GLY A 81 -0.73 -6.67 16.60
N GLY A 82 -0.68 -7.96 16.88
CA GLY A 82 -0.43 -8.97 15.85
C GLY A 82 0.87 -8.73 15.08
N GLN A 83 0.73 -8.53 13.79
CA GLN A 83 1.85 -8.21 12.90
C GLN A 83 2.57 -6.90 13.28
N GLU A 84 1.98 -6.02 14.06
CA GLU A 84 2.61 -4.77 14.46
C GLU A 84 3.51 -4.90 15.71
N ILE A 85 3.45 -6.02 16.43
CA ILE A 85 4.34 -6.29 17.57
C ILE A 85 5.57 -7.15 17.19
N GLY A 86 5.59 -7.69 15.99
CA GLY A 86 6.62 -8.53 15.41
C GLY A 86 6.05 -9.33 14.27
N SER A 87 6.88 -9.83 13.35
CA SER A 87 6.38 -10.56 12.19
C SER A 87 6.15 -12.04 12.48
N VAL A 88 5.20 -12.62 11.75
CA VAL A 88 5.00 -14.07 11.61
C VAL A 88 4.95 -14.35 10.11
N TRP A 89 5.69 -15.38 9.68
CA TRP A 89 5.85 -15.73 8.28
C TRP A 89 6.36 -14.57 7.42
N GLY A 90 7.21 -13.71 8.00
CA GLY A 90 7.81 -12.57 7.31
C GLY A 90 6.89 -11.37 7.14
N HIS A 91 5.65 -11.43 7.59
CA HIS A 91 4.70 -10.32 7.51
C HIS A 91 4.58 -9.62 8.86
N GLY A 92 4.83 -8.32 8.90
CA GLY A 92 4.70 -7.49 10.09
C GLY A 92 5.87 -6.55 10.35
N ALA A 93 5.95 -6.04 11.57
CA ALA A 93 6.89 -5.03 12.03
C ALA A 93 8.33 -5.54 12.12
N TYR A 94 9.30 -4.60 12.11
CA TYR A 94 10.73 -4.89 11.89
C TYR A 94 11.61 -4.68 13.13
N VAL A 95 11.08 -4.18 14.24
CA VAL A 95 11.87 -3.92 15.47
C VAL A 95 12.05 -5.20 16.29
N ALA A 96 10.98 -5.93 16.52
CA ALA A 96 11.03 -7.25 17.11
C ALA A 96 11.40 -8.32 16.07
N PRO A 97 11.80 -9.53 16.46
CA PRO A 97 12.10 -10.64 15.56
C PRO A 97 10.92 -11.05 14.68
N ASP A 98 11.19 -11.89 13.68
CA ASP A 98 10.17 -12.76 13.13
C ASP A 98 10.00 -13.95 14.09
N TRP A 99 8.81 -14.06 14.69
CA TRP A 99 8.56 -15.04 15.74
C TRP A 99 8.68 -16.48 15.23
N THR A 100 8.41 -16.71 13.95
CA THR A 100 8.60 -18.01 13.31
C THR A 100 10.08 -18.37 13.19
N ALA A 101 10.90 -17.43 12.69
CA ALA A 101 12.33 -17.67 12.49
C ALA A 101 13.09 -17.74 13.81
N ASP A 102 12.77 -16.88 14.78
CA ASP A 102 13.39 -16.88 16.11
C ASP A 102 13.04 -18.15 16.88
N TRP A 103 11.77 -18.57 16.87
CA TRP A 103 11.37 -19.85 17.48
C TRP A 103 12.12 -21.01 16.86
N LEU A 104 12.13 -21.09 15.53
CA LEU A 104 12.77 -22.17 14.80
C LEU A 104 14.24 -22.32 15.15
N HIS A 105 14.98 -21.20 15.13
CA HIS A 105 16.40 -21.21 15.44
C HIS A 105 16.66 -21.65 16.89
N ARG A 106 15.89 -21.13 17.85
CA ARG A 106 16.01 -21.51 19.28
C ARG A 106 15.71 -22.98 19.50
N GLU A 107 14.63 -23.52 18.88
CA GLU A 107 14.29 -24.93 18.94
C GLU A 107 15.41 -25.80 18.34
N ALA A 108 15.88 -25.43 17.14
CA ALA A 108 16.95 -26.15 16.45
C ALA A 108 18.24 -26.16 17.26
N SER A 109 18.65 -25.03 17.83
CA SER A 109 19.85 -24.88 18.64
C SER A 109 19.75 -25.71 19.95
N ALA A 110 18.61 -25.64 20.64
CA ALA A 110 18.40 -26.43 21.87
C ALA A 110 18.42 -27.93 21.62
N VAL A 111 17.82 -28.40 20.53
CA VAL A 111 17.84 -29.83 20.14
C VAL A 111 19.25 -30.24 19.70
N ALA A 112 19.98 -29.40 18.96
CA ALA A 112 21.36 -29.65 18.57
C ALA A 112 22.28 -29.79 19.79
N ASP A 113 22.15 -28.91 20.78
CA ASP A 113 22.89 -28.97 22.03
C ASP A 113 22.56 -30.24 22.86
N SER A 114 21.30 -30.67 22.86
CA SER A 114 20.89 -31.92 23.46
C SER A 114 21.59 -33.11 22.82
N TYR A 115 21.66 -33.14 21.49
CA TYR A 115 22.36 -34.20 20.75
C TYR A 115 23.90 -34.12 20.94
N ALA A 116 24.45 -32.90 21.03
CA ALA A 116 25.87 -32.70 21.31
C ALA A 116 26.25 -33.24 22.67
N LYS A 117 25.45 -32.98 23.71
CA LYS A 117 25.66 -33.53 25.07
C LYS A 117 25.57 -35.05 25.05
N ALA A 118 24.63 -35.66 24.34
CA ALA A 118 24.54 -37.09 24.17
C ALA A 118 25.75 -37.71 23.43
N ALA A 119 26.43 -36.93 22.59
CA ALA A 119 27.66 -37.30 21.90
C ALA A 119 28.93 -37.02 22.72
N GLY A 120 28.82 -36.58 23.98
CA GLY A 120 29.93 -36.32 24.91
C GLY A 120 30.52 -34.91 24.82
N GLY A 121 29.90 -33.98 24.07
CA GLY A 121 30.26 -32.56 24.01
C GLY A 121 29.50 -31.72 25.04
N SER A 122 29.84 -30.45 25.19
CA SER A 122 29.14 -29.51 26.06
C SER A 122 28.05 -28.68 25.28
N SER A 123 28.33 -28.34 24.01
CA SER A 123 27.43 -27.67 23.10
C SER A 123 27.73 -28.05 21.66
N PHE A 124 26.81 -27.78 20.75
CA PHE A 124 26.97 -28.04 19.31
C PHE A 124 28.21 -27.35 18.72
N ASP A 125 28.42 -26.05 19.02
CA ASP A 125 29.52 -25.27 18.47
C ASP A 125 30.91 -25.71 18.91
N GLN A 126 31.00 -26.46 20.01
CA GLN A 126 32.27 -26.97 20.55
C GLN A 126 32.62 -28.37 20.02
N LEU A 127 31.77 -28.98 19.23
CA LEU A 127 32.03 -30.25 18.58
C LEU A 127 33.04 -30.13 17.44
N ALA A 128 33.80 -31.21 17.19
CA ALA A 128 34.59 -31.31 15.96
C ALA A 128 33.69 -31.29 14.72
N PRO A 129 34.16 -30.79 13.56
CA PRO A 129 33.33 -30.64 12.35
C PRO A 129 32.60 -31.92 11.93
N GLU A 130 33.21 -33.10 12.07
CA GLU A 130 32.59 -34.38 11.73
C GLU A 130 31.43 -34.70 12.68
N GLN A 131 31.57 -34.37 13.96
CA GLN A 131 30.52 -34.55 14.96
C GLN A 131 29.40 -33.51 14.75
N GLN A 132 29.74 -32.28 14.42
CA GLN A 132 28.74 -31.26 14.05
C GLN A 132 27.91 -31.71 12.84
N ALA A 133 28.54 -32.27 11.80
CA ALA A 133 27.82 -32.77 10.63
C ALA A 133 26.88 -33.93 10.99
N ALA A 134 27.31 -34.85 11.86
CA ALA A 134 26.47 -35.97 12.33
C ALA A 134 25.26 -35.45 13.15
N VAL A 135 25.50 -34.52 14.08
CA VAL A 135 24.45 -33.89 14.89
C VAL A 135 23.46 -33.12 13.99
N LYS A 136 23.98 -32.36 13.04
CA LYS A 136 23.14 -31.60 12.08
C LYS A 136 22.25 -32.53 11.25
N ALA A 137 22.77 -33.65 10.75
CA ALA A 137 21.97 -34.63 10.02
C ALA A 137 20.83 -35.21 10.88
N LYS A 138 21.12 -35.54 12.14
CA LYS A 138 20.12 -36.04 13.12
C LYS A 138 19.10 -34.95 13.46
N LEU A 139 19.53 -33.70 13.65
CA LEU A 139 18.69 -32.54 13.91
C LEU A 139 17.71 -32.28 12.73
N LYS A 140 18.26 -32.25 11.53
CA LYS A 140 17.46 -32.10 10.31
C LYS A 140 16.34 -33.15 10.24
N GLN A 141 16.69 -34.41 10.46
CA GLN A 141 15.70 -35.49 10.47
C GLN A 141 14.66 -35.28 11.57
N ALA A 142 15.06 -34.92 12.78
CA ALA A 142 14.15 -34.75 13.92
C ALA A 142 13.15 -33.59 13.74
N ILE A 143 13.55 -32.50 13.09
CA ILE A 143 12.69 -31.33 12.90
C ILE A 143 11.86 -31.45 11.63
N ARG A 144 12.47 -31.94 10.52
CA ARG A 144 11.78 -31.97 9.23
C ARG A 144 10.83 -33.16 9.07
N THR A 145 11.04 -34.26 9.78
CA THR A 145 10.12 -35.40 9.69
C THR A 145 8.73 -34.99 10.14
N ASN A 146 7.76 -35.14 9.26
CA ASN A 146 6.36 -34.86 9.56
C ASN A 146 5.78 -36.00 10.43
N THR A 147 5.50 -35.69 11.68
CA THR A 147 4.86 -36.60 12.64
C THR A 147 3.36 -36.35 12.78
N TYR A 148 2.77 -35.58 11.89
CA TYR A 148 1.32 -35.37 11.86
C TYR A 148 0.60 -36.62 11.36
N ASP A 149 -0.25 -37.17 12.20
CA ASP A 149 -1.12 -38.27 11.84
C ASP A 149 -2.50 -37.73 11.44
N ALA A 150 -2.82 -37.81 10.16
CA ALA A 150 -4.09 -37.34 9.62
C ALA A 150 -5.33 -38.07 10.17
N ALA A 151 -5.16 -39.30 10.66
CA ALA A 151 -6.29 -40.09 11.20
C ALA A 151 -6.70 -39.59 12.60
N THR A 152 -5.74 -39.20 13.42
CA THR A 152 -5.99 -38.68 14.78
C THR A 152 -5.92 -37.16 14.86
N GLY A 153 -5.43 -36.49 13.81
CA GLY A 153 -5.14 -35.05 13.79
C GLY A 153 -4.04 -34.64 14.77
N SER A 154 -3.17 -35.58 15.23
CA SER A 154 -2.18 -35.27 16.25
C SER A 154 -0.76 -35.21 15.70
N VAL A 155 0.08 -34.36 16.32
CA VAL A 155 1.53 -34.30 16.12
C VAL A 155 2.22 -34.89 17.34
N THR A 156 3.26 -35.70 17.13
CA THR A 156 4.06 -36.26 18.24
C THR A 156 5.45 -35.64 18.26
N LEU A 157 5.87 -35.11 19.41
CA LEU A 157 7.18 -34.51 19.63
C LEU A 157 8.12 -35.50 20.36
N SER A 158 9.40 -35.49 19.97
CA SER A 158 10.44 -36.20 20.73
C SER A 158 10.70 -35.49 22.08
N ALA A 159 11.35 -36.21 23.02
CA ALA A 159 11.68 -35.65 24.34
C ALA A 159 12.52 -34.37 24.23
N GLU A 160 13.46 -34.34 23.28
CA GLU A 160 14.33 -33.18 23.04
C GLU A 160 13.50 -31.99 22.53
N ARG A 161 12.57 -32.22 21.64
CA ARG A 161 11.67 -31.14 21.13
C ARG A 161 10.71 -30.65 22.21
N VAL A 162 10.22 -31.52 23.09
CA VAL A 162 9.43 -31.13 24.27
C VAL A 162 10.24 -30.24 25.21
N ALA A 163 11.50 -30.59 25.46
CA ALA A 163 12.41 -29.79 26.30
C ALA A 163 12.70 -28.43 25.67
N ALA A 164 12.94 -28.39 24.35
CA ALA A 164 13.14 -27.15 23.59
C ALA A 164 11.89 -26.29 23.61
N PHE A 165 10.68 -26.85 23.41
CA PHE A 165 9.40 -26.15 23.52
C PHE A 165 9.26 -25.44 24.88
N LYS A 166 9.54 -26.13 25.98
CA LYS A 166 9.46 -25.54 27.32
C LYS A 166 10.44 -24.37 27.48
N ALA A 167 11.71 -24.56 27.06
CA ALA A 167 12.70 -23.50 27.10
C ALA A 167 12.30 -22.25 26.29
N ASN A 168 11.72 -22.44 25.10
CA ASN A 168 11.21 -21.36 24.30
C ASN A 168 9.98 -20.68 24.94
N SER A 169 9.04 -21.47 25.50
CA SER A 169 7.89 -20.91 26.22
C SER A 169 8.33 -20.05 27.40
N ASP A 170 9.32 -20.49 28.19
CA ASP A 170 9.88 -19.72 29.30
C ASP A 170 10.52 -18.41 28.80
N HIS A 171 11.25 -18.48 27.67
CA HIS A 171 11.85 -17.29 27.04
C HIS A 171 10.78 -16.28 26.61
N TYR A 172 9.74 -16.70 25.88
CA TYR A 172 8.69 -15.77 25.42
C TYR A 172 7.82 -15.27 26.57
N ALA A 173 7.58 -16.10 27.59
CA ALA A 173 6.96 -15.65 28.82
C ALA A 173 7.74 -14.49 29.46
N GLN A 174 9.06 -14.56 29.47
CA GLN A 174 9.91 -13.48 29.97
C GLN A 174 9.86 -12.25 29.06
N VAL A 175 9.97 -12.42 27.73
CA VAL A 175 9.93 -11.30 26.76
C VAL A 175 8.65 -10.48 26.91
N PHE A 176 7.49 -11.11 27.02
CA PHE A 176 6.21 -10.41 27.05
C PHE A 176 5.77 -9.97 28.45
N SER A 177 6.23 -10.63 29.53
CA SER A 177 5.90 -10.22 30.91
C SER A 177 6.89 -9.21 31.49
N ALA A 178 8.19 -9.46 31.36
CA ALA A 178 9.23 -8.55 31.87
C ALA A 178 9.56 -7.42 30.90
N GLY A 179 9.20 -7.58 29.62
CA GLY A 179 9.53 -6.65 28.55
C GLY A 179 10.91 -6.93 27.94
N GLN A 180 11.11 -6.40 26.74
CA GLN A 180 12.40 -6.47 26.02
C GLN A 180 12.63 -5.14 25.31
N GLU A 181 13.51 -4.31 25.86
CA GLU A 181 13.75 -2.95 25.36
C GLU A 181 14.20 -2.92 23.89
N GLN A 182 15.12 -3.84 23.51
CA GLN A 182 15.61 -3.92 22.12
C GLN A 182 14.55 -4.31 21.10
N TYR A 183 13.45 -4.89 21.55
CA TYR A 183 12.30 -5.24 20.71
C TYR A 183 11.17 -4.20 20.83
N ALA A 184 11.38 -3.14 21.62
CA ALA A 184 10.38 -2.14 21.97
C ALA A 184 9.08 -2.77 22.53
N ILE A 185 9.22 -3.83 23.34
CA ILE A 185 8.14 -4.50 24.05
C ILE A 185 8.20 -4.06 25.52
N PRO A 186 7.21 -3.29 26.02
CA PRO A 186 7.17 -2.84 27.39
C PRO A 186 6.96 -4.00 28.38
N ALA A 187 7.42 -3.83 29.60
CA ALA A 187 7.09 -4.74 30.69
C ALA A 187 5.57 -4.77 30.94
N GLY A 188 5.03 -5.95 31.20
CA GLY A 188 3.60 -6.15 31.45
C GLY A 188 2.73 -6.15 30.20
N THR A 189 3.32 -6.28 28.99
CA THR A 189 2.57 -6.41 27.73
C THR A 189 1.60 -7.60 27.79
N LEU A 190 2.03 -8.74 28.35
CA LEU A 190 1.18 -9.89 28.64
C LEU A 190 1.62 -10.52 29.96
N THR A 191 0.71 -10.70 30.90
CA THR A 191 1.03 -11.19 32.26
C THR A 191 0.24 -12.43 32.67
N ASP A 192 -0.81 -12.79 31.92
CA ASP A 192 -1.62 -13.99 32.18
C ASP A 192 -0.82 -15.25 31.77
N PRO A 193 -0.51 -16.16 32.71
CA PRO A 193 0.28 -17.34 32.40
C PRO A 193 -0.34 -18.26 31.35
N ALA A 194 -1.68 -18.36 31.30
CA ALA A 194 -2.36 -19.19 30.31
C ALA A 194 -2.23 -18.58 28.90
N GLN A 195 -2.38 -17.27 28.80
CA GLN A 195 -2.23 -16.56 27.52
C GLN A 195 -0.77 -16.53 27.03
N LEU A 196 0.21 -16.44 27.94
CA LEU A 196 1.65 -16.58 27.60
C LEU A 196 1.95 -17.97 27.04
N GLN A 197 1.37 -19.01 27.65
CA GLN A 197 1.50 -20.38 27.15
C GLN A 197 0.84 -20.53 25.77
N GLN A 198 -0.38 -20.08 25.57
CA GLN A 198 -1.09 -20.11 24.30
C GLN A 198 -0.35 -19.34 23.19
N LEU A 199 0.22 -18.17 23.52
CA LEU A 199 1.06 -17.41 22.59
C LEU A 199 2.27 -18.23 22.12
N SER A 200 2.93 -18.94 23.04
CA SER A 200 4.04 -19.82 22.74
C SER A 200 3.62 -21.00 21.85
N GLU A 201 2.45 -21.55 22.06
CA GLU A 201 1.87 -22.65 21.25
C GLU A 201 1.56 -22.20 19.82
N PHE A 202 1.10 -20.97 19.64
CA PHE A 202 0.93 -20.38 18.32
C PHE A 202 2.27 -20.14 17.61
N PHE A 203 3.28 -19.60 18.30
CA PHE A 203 4.61 -19.41 17.73
C PHE A 203 5.27 -20.74 17.37
N TRP A 204 5.12 -21.76 18.22
CA TRP A 204 5.57 -23.11 17.91
C TRP A 204 4.89 -23.65 16.63
N TRP A 205 3.57 -23.52 16.52
CA TRP A 205 2.84 -23.97 15.33
C TRP A 205 3.31 -23.27 14.06
N SER A 206 3.53 -21.97 14.12
CA SER A 206 4.02 -21.19 12.97
C SER A 206 5.41 -21.68 12.53
N SER A 207 6.27 -22.01 13.46
CA SER A 207 7.62 -22.56 13.24
C SER A 207 7.57 -24.02 12.77
N TRP A 208 6.70 -24.85 13.35
CA TRP A 208 6.49 -26.22 12.90
C TRP A 208 6.06 -26.28 11.43
N ALA A 209 5.11 -25.44 11.03
CA ALA A 209 4.68 -25.32 9.64
C ALA A 209 5.80 -24.87 8.69
N ALA A 210 6.72 -24.04 9.19
CA ALA A 210 7.86 -23.52 8.44
C ALA A 210 9.00 -24.53 8.25
N SER A 211 9.09 -25.53 9.13
CA SER A 211 10.23 -26.45 9.19
C SER A 211 9.90 -27.91 8.84
N THR A 212 8.65 -28.32 9.02
CA THR A 212 8.23 -29.71 8.79
C THR A 212 7.88 -29.93 7.32
N ASP A 213 8.37 -31.01 6.72
CA ASP A 213 8.10 -31.37 5.33
C ASP A 213 6.61 -31.61 5.08
N ALA A 214 6.10 -30.99 4.03
CA ALA A 214 4.72 -31.19 3.62
C ALA A 214 4.50 -32.61 3.09
N PRO A 215 3.31 -33.20 3.22
CA PRO A 215 3.05 -34.56 2.73
C PRO A 215 3.39 -34.74 1.26
N GLY A 216 4.27 -35.71 0.95
CA GLY A 216 4.71 -36.00 -0.42
C GLY A 216 5.67 -34.97 -1.03
N SER A 217 6.29 -34.14 -0.23
CA SER A 217 7.26 -33.11 -0.63
C SER A 217 8.55 -33.21 0.18
N ASP A 218 9.67 -32.82 -0.41
CA ASP A 218 10.94 -32.58 0.27
C ASP A 218 11.08 -31.14 0.80
N ALA A 219 10.01 -30.35 0.71
CA ALA A 219 9.94 -29.00 1.20
C ALA A 219 8.91 -28.88 2.32
N SER A 220 9.10 -27.91 3.22
CA SER A 220 8.14 -27.61 4.27
C SER A 220 6.82 -27.07 3.71
N TYR A 221 5.78 -26.96 4.55
CA TYR A 221 4.52 -26.31 4.14
C TYR A 221 4.71 -24.87 3.64
N LEU A 222 5.82 -24.22 4.05
CA LEU A 222 6.18 -22.85 3.66
C LEU A 222 7.34 -22.82 2.64
N LEU A 223 7.54 -23.88 1.85
CA LEU A 223 8.58 -24.00 0.83
C LEU A 223 9.99 -23.72 1.40
N ASN A 224 10.29 -24.28 2.56
CA ASN A 224 11.54 -24.14 3.31
C ASN A 224 11.86 -22.71 3.80
N TRP A 225 10.91 -21.81 3.79
CA TRP A 225 11.09 -20.52 4.48
C TRP A 225 10.79 -20.70 5.98
N PRO A 226 11.53 -20.01 6.89
CA PRO A 226 12.66 -19.11 6.67
C PRO A 226 13.98 -19.85 6.41
N HIS A 227 14.97 -19.15 5.87
CA HIS A 227 16.31 -19.67 5.76
C HIS A 227 16.88 -19.98 7.14
N GLU A 228 17.14 -21.28 7.38
CA GLU A 228 17.72 -21.81 8.62
C GLU A 228 18.77 -22.89 8.28
N PRO A 229 20.06 -22.52 8.35
CA PRO A 229 21.14 -23.43 7.97
C PRO A 229 21.25 -24.70 8.82
N LEU A 230 20.79 -24.68 10.08
CA LEU A 230 20.90 -25.84 10.99
C LEU A 230 20.08 -27.05 10.52
N ILE A 231 18.98 -26.80 9.80
CA ILE A 231 18.04 -27.84 9.34
C ILE A 231 17.91 -27.91 7.82
N ASP A 232 18.81 -27.23 7.09
CA ASP A 232 18.78 -27.11 5.62
C ASP A 232 17.48 -26.55 5.07
N ASN A 233 16.87 -25.57 5.74
CA ASN A 233 15.84 -24.73 5.14
C ASN A 233 16.51 -23.79 4.15
N VAL A 234 16.60 -24.24 2.90
CA VAL A 234 17.23 -23.53 1.77
C VAL A 234 16.24 -23.42 0.62
N PRO A 235 16.43 -22.46 -0.30
CA PRO A 235 15.56 -22.32 -1.47
C PRO A 235 15.47 -23.61 -2.27
N THR A 236 14.28 -23.94 -2.72
CA THR A 236 14.08 -25.10 -3.60
C THR A 236 14.67 -24.86 -5.01
N PRO A 237 15.03 -25.89 -5.78
CA PRO A 237 15.46 -25.72 -7.17
C PRO A 237 14.41 -25.01 -8.04
N THR A 238 13.13 -25.24 -7.76
CA THR A 238 12.01 -24.56 -8.44
C THR A 238 11.97 -23.08 -8.12
N ASN A 239 12.29 -22.68 -6.89
CA ASN A 239 12.41 -21.27 -6.48
C ASN A 239 13.46 -20.52 -7.30
N VAL A 240 14.64 -21.13 -7.52
CA VAL A 240 15.71 -20.56 -8.36
C VAL A 240 15.28 -20.46 -9.82
N LEU A 241 14.74 -21.55 -10.38
CA LEU A 241 14.28 -21.59 -11.77
C LEU A 241 13.24 -20.50 -12.06
N TRP A 242 12.22 -20.42 -11.23
CA TRP A 242 11.13 -19.45 -11.42
C TRP A 242 11.56 -18.02 -11.16
N SER A 243 12.59 -17.79 -10.35
CA SER A 243 13.20 -16.47 -10.23
C SER A 243 13.86 -16.01 -11.53
N ILE A 244 14.58 -16.90 -12.23
CA ILE A 244 15.15 -16.61 -13.54
C ILE A 244 14.03 -16.32 -14.55
N VAL A 245 12.96 -17.13 -14.55
CA VAL A 245 11.81 -16.93 -15.43
C VAL A 245 11.14 -15.58 -15.17
N SER A 246 11.01 -15.14 -13.92
CA SER A 246 10.42 -13.83 -13.58
C SER A 246 11.23 -12.66 -14.17
N PHE A 247 12.56 -12.73 -14.16
CA PHE A 247 13.42 -11.74 -14.82
C PHE A 247 13.23 -11.71 -16.34
N ILE A 248 13.17 -12.88 -16.98
CA ILE A 248 12.95 -12.98 -18.43
C ILE A 248 11.58 -12.40 -18.81
N LEU A 249 10.55 -12.72 -18.06
CA LEU A 249 9.18 -12.21 -18.28
C LEU A 249 9.12 -10.68 -18.10
N LEU A 250 9.76 -10.14 -17.06
CA LEU A 250 9.81 -8.69 -16.85
C LEU A 250 10.51 -7.98 -18.03
N LEU A 251 11.71 -8.44 -18.41
CA LEU A 251 12.45 -7.83 -19.51
C LEU A 251 11.71 -7.94 -20.84
N GLY A 252 11.10 -9.09 -21.09
CA GLY A 252 10.26 -9.32 -22.27
C GLY A 252 9.02 -8.42 -22.28
N GLY A 253 8.35 -8.29 -21.13
CA GLY A 253 7.19 -7.43 -20.95
C GLY A 253 7.51 -5.95 -21.17
N ILE A 254 8.55 -5.43 -20.51
CA ILE A 254 9.02 -4.04 -20.71
C ILE A 254 9.35 -3.80 -22.17
N SER A 255 10.14 -4.69 -22.79
CA SER A 255 10.53 -4.57 -24.20
C SER A 255 9.31 -4.55 -25.13
N GLY A 256 8.34 -5.43 -24.88
CA GLY A 256 7.08 -5.48 -25.64
C GLY A 256 6.25 -4.21 -25.49
N MET A 257 6.15 -3.67 -24.29
CA MET A 257 5.39 -2.45 -24.03
C MET A 257 6.07 -1.20 -24.63
N VAL A 258 7.38 -1.08 -24.53
CA VAL A 258 8.15 0.00 -25.16
C VAL A 258 8.05 -0.09 -26.68
N TRP A 259 8.19 -1.29 -27.25
CA TRP A 259 8.01 -1.51 -28.69
C TRP A 259 6.60 -1.12 -29.15
N TYR A 260 5.58 -1.56 -28.43
CA TYR A 260 4.18 -1.21 -28.74
C TYR A 260 3.94 0.31 -28.67
N HIS A 261 4.46 0.97 -27.65
CA HIS A 261 4.36 2.42 -27.49
C HIS A 261 5.00 3.13 -28.70
N GLN A 262 6.24 2.78 -29.05
CA GLN A 262 6.93 3.37 -30.19
C GLN A 262 6.23 3.08 -31.54
N ALA A 263 5.71 1.87 -31.71
CA ALA A 263 4.99 1.49 -32.92
C ALA A 263 3.61 2.19 -33.05
N SER A 264 3.05 2.61 -31.93
CA SER A 264 1.75 3.28 -31.85
C SER A 264 1.86 4.80 -31.76
N ASP A 265 3.08 5.32 -31.53
CA ASP A 265 3.34 6.76 -31.46
C ASP A 265 3.14 7.39 -32.83
N ASN A 266 2.24 8.35 -32.92
CA ASN A 266 1.91 9.04 -34.14
C ASN A 266 2.63 10.39 -34.10
N PRO A 267 3.77 10.58 -34.82
CA PRO A 267 4.55 11.82 -34.76
C PRO A 267 3.77 13.05 -35.20
N ASP A 268 2.65 12.86 -35.93
CA ASP A 268 1.75 13.92 -36.39
C ASP A 268 0.62 14.24 -35.40
N GLU A 269 0.62 13.63 -34.22
CA GLU A 269 -0.35 13.97 -33.18
C GLU A 269 0.00 15.34 -32.57
N GLU A 270 -0.53 16.40 -33.22
CA GLU A 270 -0.40 17.77 -32.74
C GLU A 270 -0.82 17.86 -31.27
N LEU A 271 0.02 18.49 -30.45
CA LEU A 271 -0.32 18.86 -29.06
C LEU A 271 -1.70 19.51 -29.04
N ALA A 272 -2.54 19.10 -28.11
CA ALA A 272 -3.86 19.73 -27.93
C ALA A 272 -3.67 21.24 -27.84
N ASP A 273 -4.50 22.02 -28.55
CA ASP A 273 -4.53 23.48 -28.42
C ASP A 273 -4.89 23.82 -26.98
N VAL A 274 -3.88 24.26 -26.21
CA VAL A 274 -4.08 24.63 -24.79
C VAL A 274 -4.95 25.89 -24.78
N PRO A 275 -6.10 25.93 -24.06
CA PRO A 275 -6.98 27.06 -24.00
C PRO A 275 -6.23 28.35 -23.64
N THR A 276 -6.65 29.47 -24.26
CA THR A 276 -6.05 30.79 -23.99
C THR A 276 -6.31 31.27 -22.56
N ARG A 277 -7.45 30.84 -21.97
CA ARG A 277 -7.87 31.16 -20.59
C ARG A 277 -8.03 29.89 -19.78
N ASP A 278 -7.89 30.02 -18.45
CA ASP A 278 -8.16 28.93 -17.52
C ASP A 278 -9.60 28.43 -17.70
N PRO A 279 -9.81 27.14 -18.12
CA PRO A 279 -11.16 26.61 -18.33
C PRO A 279 -11.99 26.48 -17.04
N LEU A 280 -11.35 26.61 -15.88
CA LEU A 280 -11.99 26.56 -14.56
C LEU A 280 -12.21 27.97 -13.98
N LEU A 281 -11.75 29.03 -14.69
CA LEU A 281 -11.98 30.38 -14.29
C LEU A 281 -13.48 30.73 -14.49
N GLY A 282 -14.12 31.23 -13.41
CA GLY A 282 -15.56 31.48 -13.42
C GLY A 282 -16.44 30.25 -13.15
N TYR A 283 -15.86 29.10 -12.87
CA TYR A 283 -16.62 27.94 -12.42
C TYR A 283 -17.10 28.13 -10.97
N ASP A 284 -18.42 28.28 -10.82
CA ASP A 284 -19.06 28.39 -9.51
C ASP A 284 -19.15 27.02 -8.85
N SER A 285 -18.32 26.82 -7.83
CA SER A 285 -18.36 25.60 -7.02
C SER A 285 -19.69 25.42 -6.32
N THR A 286 -20.28 24.22 -6.46
CA THR A 286 -21.55 23.89 -5.80
C THR A 286 -21.38 23.80 -4.27
N PRO A 287 -22.48 23.88 -3.49
CA PRO A 287 -22.42 23.71 -2.03
C PRO A 287 -21.81 22.41 -1.56
N SER A 288 -21.99 21.31 -2.32
CA SER A 288 -21.34 20.02 -1.97
C SER A 288 -19.85 20.01 -2.26
N GLN A 289 -19.42 20.65 -3.35
CA GLN A 289 -18.01 20.82 -3.67
C GLN A 289 -17.30 21.68 -2.61
N ARG A 290 -17.88 22.80 -2.20
CA ARG A 290 -17.34 23.61 -1.09
C ARG A 290 -17.27 22.82 0.21
N ALA A 291 -18.19 21.89 0.46
CA ALA A 291 -18.15 21.03 1.63
C ALA A 291 -16.99 20.02 1.62
N THR A 292 -16.34 19.75 0.48
CA THR A 292 -15.15 18.88 0.43
C THR A 292 -13.91 19.54 1.02
N LEU A 293 -13.89 20.87 1.12
CA LEU A 293 -12.74 21.60 1.65
C LEU A 293 -12.31 21.11 3.05
N LYS A 294 -13.26 20.77 3.92
CA LYS A 294 -12.97 20.23 5.25
C LYS A 294 -12.24 18.86 5.22
N TYR A 295 -12.48 18.04 4.17
CA TYR A 295 -11.75 16.80 3.98
C TYR A 295 -10.28 17.10 3.68
N PHE A 296 -9.99 18.07 2.83
CA PHE A 296 -8.61 18.45 2.50
C PHE A 296 -7.87 19.05 3.70
N PHE A 297 -8.55 19.75 4.60
CA PHE A 297 -7.96 20.17 5.88
C PHE A 297 -7.73 18.99 6.81
N ALA A 298 -8.66 18.02 6.87
CA ALA A 298 -8.45 16.78 7.62
C ALA A 298 -7.26 15.98 7.07
N VAL A 299 -7.11 15.90 5.74
CA VAL A 299 -5.94 15.30 5.09
C VAL A 299 -4.64 15.92 5.60
N GLY A 300 -4.55 17.25 5.64
CA GLY A 300 -3.36 17.95 6.16
C GLY A 300 -3.06 17.61 7.62
N GLY A 301 -4.09 17.54 8.48
CA GLY A 301 -3.93 17.17 9.88
C GLY A 301 -3.52 15.71 10.08
N LEU A 302 -4.19 14.76 9.40
CA LEU A 302 -3.89 13.34 9.47
C LEU A 302 -2.50 13.03 8.91
N PHE A 303 -2.08 13.71 7.84
CA PHE A 303 -0.75 13.58 7.26
C PHE A 303 0.34 13.98 8.25
N VAL A 304 0.22 15.15 8.90
CA VAL A 304 1.20 15.59 9.90
C VAL A 304 1.25 14.62 11.08
N LEU A 305 0.10 14.13 11.55
CA LEU A 305 0.03 13.14 12.62
C LEU A 305 0.70 11.81 12.22
N GLN A 306 0.44 11.35 10.99
CA GLN A 306 1.06 10.13 10.45
C GLN A 306 2.59 10.24 10.41
N ILE A 307 3.14 11.41 10.02
CA ILE A 307 4.59 11.63 10.00
C ILE A 307 5.15 11.62 11.43
N ALA A 308 4.45 12.22 12.39
CA ALA A 308 4.87 12.16 13.79
C ALA A 308 4.92 10.71 14.32
N MET A 309 3.92 9.88 13.99
CA MET A 309 3.93 8.45 14.33
C MET A 309 5.06 7.69 13.61
N GLY A 310 5.35 8.03 12.36
CA GLY A 310 6.44 7.43 11.60
C GLY A 310 7.82 7.72 12.20
N ILE A 311 8.06 8.97 12.59
CA ILE A 311 9.31 9.38 13.26
C ILE A 311 9.46 8.63 14.59
N LEU A 312 8.39 8.57 15.38
CA LEU A 312 8.41 7.87 16.65
C LEU A 312 8.63 6.35 16.45
N SER A 313 7.97 5.75 15.47
CA SER A 313 8.17 4.33 15.11
C SER A 313 9.62 4.02 14.70
N ALA A 314 10.24 4.92 13.93
CA ALA A 314 11.65 4.78 13.55
C ALA A 314 12.58 4.92 14.76
N HIS A 315 12.26 5.82 15.69
CA HIS A 315 13.05 6.05 16.90
C HIS A 315 13.02 4.82 17.83
N TYR A 316 11.87 4.17 18.01
CA TYR A 316 11.78 2.90 18.73
C TYR A 316 12.71 1.82 18.17
N GLY A 317 12.93 1.80 16.87
CA GLY A 317 13.87 0.88 16.24
C GLY A 317 15.34 1.11 16.61
N VAL A 318 15.69 2.22 17.27
CA VAL A 318 17.06 2.59 17.64
C VAL A 318 17.28 2.63 19.15
N GLU A 319 16.36 3.25 19.89
CA GLU A 319 16.45 3.44 21.34
C GLU A 319 15.52 2.54 22.17
N GLY A 320 14.73 1.68 21.50
CA GLY A 320 13.77 0.85 22.23
C GLY A 320 12.58 1.66 22.76
N GLY A 321 12.15 1.39 24.00
CA GLY A 321 10.92 1.96 24.58
C GLY A 321 10.96 3.45 24.97
N SER A 322 12.11 4.11 24.84
CA SER A 322 12.25 5.51 25.22
C SER A 322 12.41 6.47 24.04
N LEU A 323 12.01 7.72 24.22
CA LEU A 323 12.27 8.83 23.28
C LEU A 323 13.24 9.78 23.97
N TYR A 324 14.52 9.71 23.62
CA TYR A 324 15.58 10.49 24.29
C TYR A 324 15.52 10.41 25.83
N GLY A 325 15.31 9.20 26.34
CA GLY A 325 15.21 8.91 27.78
C GLY A 325 13.83 9.18 28.41
N ILE A 326 12.82 9.61 27.64
CA ILE A 326 11.43 9.73 28.12
C ILE A 326 10.73 8.40 27.86
N PRO A 327 10.17 7.69 28.88
CA PRO A 327 9.54 6.38 28.72
C PRO A 327 8.14 6.52 28.07
N ILE A 328 8.12 6.81 26.77
CA ILE A 328 6.89 7.07 26.02
C ILE A 328 6.10 5.79 25.74
N ASP A 329 6.76 4.63 25.73
CA ASP A 329 6.18 3.29 25.53
C ASP A 329 5.12 2.92 26.58
N THR A 330 5.18 3.52 27.76
CA THR A 330 4.18 3.33 28.82
C THR A 330 2.79 3.85 28.42
N VAL A 331 2.72 4.82 27.51
CA VAL A 331 1.47 5.43 27.02
C VAL A 331 1.21 5.05 25.57
N LEU A 332 2.26 5.05 24.75
CA LEU A 332 2.23 4.75 23.32
C LEU A 332 3.24 3.63 23.00
N PRO A 333 2.94 2.36 23.30
CA PRO A 333 3.78 1.24 22.92
C PRO A 333 4.07 1.24 21.41
N TYR A 334 5.22 0.67 21.01
CA TYR A 334 5.61 0.60 19.61
C TYR A 334 4.50 0.04 18.70
N ALA A 335 3.82 -1.04 19.10
CA ALA A 335 2.74 -1.63 18.32
C ALA A 335 1.59 -0.64 18.07
N VAL A 336 1.23 0.23 19.04
CA VAL A 336 0.24 1.30 18.84
C VAL A 336 0.74 2.33 17.84
N VAL A 337 1.98 2.80 18.01
CA VAL A 337 2.57 3.82 17.13
C VAL A 337 2.67 3.31 15.70
N ARG A 338 3.08 2.05 15.52
CA ARG A 338 3.21 1.41 14.22
C ARG A 338 1.86 1.20 13.55
N THR A 339 0.86 0.70 14.29
CA THR A 339 -0.54 0.57 13.83
C THR A 339 -1.09 1.94 13.38
N TRP A 340 -0.93 2.97 14.21
CA TRP A 340 -1.41 4.31 13.84
C TRP A 340 -0.64 4.89 12.65
N HIS A 341 0.66 4.65 12.53
CA HIS A 341 1.43 5.10 11.38
C HIS A 341 0.88 4.51 10.07
N THR A 342 0.65 3.20 10.00
CA THR A 342 0.13 2.50 8.83
C THR A 342 -1.30 2.91 8.51
N GLN A 343 -2.18 2.91 9.52
CA GLN A 343 -3.60 3.26 9.36
C GLN A 343 -3.80 4.72 8.93
N LEU A 344 -3.11 5.66 9.57
CA LEU A 344 -3.17 7.08 9.18
C LEU A 344 -2.69 7.30 7.76
N GLY A 345 -1.66 6.57 7.31
CA GLY A 345 -1.18 6.62 5.93
C GLY A 345 -2.28 6.29 4.93
N ILE A 346 -2.96 5.17 5.12
CA ILE A 346 -4.09 4.77 4.27
C ILE A 346 -5.24 5.77 4.37
N LEU A 347 -5.61 6.18 5.58
CA LEU A 347 -6.78 7.01 5.83
C LEU A 347 -6.64 8.42 5.21
N TRP A 348 -5.49 9.09 5.32
CA TRP A 348 -5.36 10.42 4.72
C TRP A 348 -5.23 10.36 3.20
N ILE A 349 -4.51 9.35 2.65
CA ILE A 349 -4.41 9.16 1.20
C ILE A 349 -5.79 8.89 0.61
N ALA A 350 -6.51 7.91 1.14
CA ALA A 350 -7.87 7.59 0.70
C ALA A 350 -8.80 8.80 0.86
N THR A 351 -8.72 9.55 1.95
CA THR A 351 -9.54 10.76 2.15
C THR A 351 -9.28 11.82 1.09
N ALA A 352 -8.02 12.05 0.69
CA ALA A 352 -7.68 12.99 -0.38
C ALA A 352 -8.32 12.58 -1.71
N TRP A 353 -8.29 11.29 -2.03
CA TRP A 353 -8.81 10.75 -3.27
C TRP A 353 -10.34 10.72 -3.28
N LEU A 354 -10.97 10.28 -2.19
CA LEU A 354 -12.42 10.30 -2.03
C LEU A 354 -12.99 11.73 -2.12
N ALA A 355 -12.32 12.68 -1.48
CA ALA A 355 -12.69 14.10 -1.53
C ALA A 355 -12.57 14.67 -2.95
N THR A 356 -11.51 14.29 -3.68
CA THR A 356 -11.33 14.66 -5.09
C THR A 356 -12.48 14.11 -5.95
N GLY A 357 -12.85 12.86 -5.75
CA GLY A 357 -14.02 12.27 -6.42
C GLY A 357 -15.30 13.03 -6.14
N LEU A 358 -15.58 13.35 -4.88
CA LEU A 358 -16.76 14.14 -4.48
C LEU A 358 -16.74 15.55 -5.07
N TYR A 359 -15.56 16.15 -5.26
CA TYR A 359 -15.40 17.45 -5.92
C TYR A 359 -15.68 17.35 -7.43
N VAL A 360 -15.13 16.31 -8.09
CA VAL A 360 -15.25 16.12 -9.55
C VAL A 360 -16.66 15.71 -9.96
N ALA A 361 -17.38 14.94 -9.17
CA ALA A 361 -18.65 14.33 -9.56
C ALA A 361 -19.76 15.34 -9.97
N PRO A 362 -20.03 16.42 -9.22
CA PRO A 362 -20.99 17.44 -9.65
C PRO A 362 -20.54 18.21 -10.90
N ALA A 363 -19.22 18.45 -11.04
CA ALA A 363 -18.67 19.12 -12.23
C ALA A 363 -18.88 18.28 -13.50
N VAL A 364 -18.71 16.96 -13.41
CA VAL A 364 -18.99 16.01 -14.49
C VAL A 364 -20.49 15.95 -14.81
N GLY A 365 -21.33 15.86 -13.78
CA GLY A 365 -22.78 15.75 -13.93
C GLY A 365 -23.45 17.03 -14.42
N GLY A 366 -22.76 18.18 -14.29
CA GLY A 366 -23.24 19.50 -14.67
C GLY A 366 -24.34 20.05 -13.75
N ARG A 367 -24.65 19.38 -12.66
CA ARG A 367 -25.61 19.83 -11.64
C ARG A 367 -25.38 19.13 -10.31
N GLU A 368 -25.73 19.80 -9.22
CA GLU A 368 -25.75 19.20 -7.89
C GLU A 368 -27.11 18.51 -7.62
N PRO A 369 -27.13 17.20 -7.27
CA PRO A 369 -28.34 16.52 -6.82
C PRO A 369 -28.86 17.09 -5.49
N LYS A 370 -30.17 17.00 -5.25
CA LYS A 370 -30.76 17.40 -3.95
C LYS A 370 -30.10 16.62 -2.80
N LEU A 371 -29.81 17.29 -1.68
CA LEU A 371 -29.16 16.71 -0.49
C LEU A 371 -27.72 16.19 -0.71
N GLN A 372 -27.04 16.54 -1.82
CA GLN A 372 -25.65 16.11 -2.06
C GLN A 372 -24.73 16.64 -0.95
N ARG A 373 -24.85 17.93 -0.60
CA ARG A 373 -24.11 18.54 0.50
C ARG A 373 -24.32 17.82 1.84
N LEU A 374 -25.58 17.41 2.13
CA LEU A 374 -25.88 16.65 3.35
C LEU A 374 -25.14 15.29 3.35
N GLY A 375 -25.20 14.55 2.23
CA GLY A 375 -24.48 13.28 2.09
C GLY A 375 -22.97 13.45 2.27
N VAL A 376 -22.36 14.46 1.68
CA VAL A 376 -20.93 14.79 1.86
C VAL A 376 -20.63 15.11 3.35
N ASN A 377 -21.53 15.85 4.04
CA ASN A 377 -21.34 16.14 5.47
C ASN A 377 -21.47 14.89 6.35
N VAL A 378 -22.45 14.02 6.09
CA VAL A 378 -22.65 12.77 6.80
C VAL A 378 -21.43 11.85 6.64
N LEU A 379 -20.94 11.71 5.40
CA LEU A 379 -19.74 10.94 5.10
C LEU A 379 -18.51 11.48 5.85
N PHE A 380 -18.35 12.79 5.94
CA PHE A 380 -17.26 13.40 6.71
C PHE A 380 -17.32 13.06 8.20
N VAL A 381 -18.52 13.16 8.81
CA VAL A 381 -18.70 12.80 10.21
C VAL A 381 -18.41 11.31 10.42
N ALA A 382 -18.92 10.45 9.52
CA ALA A 382 -18.62 9.01 9.57
C ALA A 382 -17.11 8.73 9.47
N LEU A 383 -16.40 9.41 8.56
CA LEU A 383 -14.93 9.29 8.42
C LEU A 383 -14.22 9.66 9.73
N VAL A 384 -14.53 10.82 10.32
CA VAL A 384 -13.92 11.27 11.57
C VAL A 384 -14.23 10.27 12.71
N THR A 385 -15.45 9.75 12.75
CA THR A 385 -15.86 8.74 13.75
C THR A 385 -15.06 7.44 13.58
N VAL A 386 -14.89 6.96 12.37
CA VAL A 386 -14.09 5.75 12.10
C VAL A 386 -12.63 5.99 12.48
N VAL A 387 -12.03 7.10 12.05
CA VAL A 387 -10.62 7.42 12.35
C VAL A 387 -10.38 7.46 13.87
N LEU A 388 -11.14 8.28 14.59
CA LEU A 388 -10.92 8.45 16.03
C LEU A 388 -11.31 7.19 16.82
N GLY A 389 -12.41 6.54 16.43
CA GLY A 389 -12.89 5.36 17.10
C GLY A 389 -11.97 4.15 16.92
N SER A 390 -11.45 3.93 15.72
CA SER A 390 -10.50 2.83 15.47
C SER A 390 -9.17 3.06 16.20
N MET A 391 -8.59 4.25 16.12
CA MET A 391 -7.35 4.57 16.83
C MET A 391 -7.47 4.38 18.36
N ILE A 392 -8.58 4.83 18.95
CA ILE A 392 -8.84 4.60 20.38
C ILE A 392 -9.03 3.10 20.66
N GLY A 393 -9.75 2.40 19.80
CA GLY A 393 -9.98 0.95 19.92
C GLY A 393 -8.68 0.15 19.87
N GLU A 394 -7.83 0.43 18.88
CA GLU A 394 -6.50 -0.17 18.72
C GLU A 394 -5.64 0.06 19.98
N TRP A 395 -5.59 1.30 20.47
CA TRP A 395 -4.86 1.62 21.70
C TRP A 395 -5.38 0.85 22.92
N LEU A 396 -6.70 0.78 23.10
CA LEU A 396 -7.32 0.04 24.20
C LEU A 396 -7.04 -1.47 24.11
N SER A 397 -7.04 -2.03 22.91
CA SER A 397 -6.75 -3.43 22.65
C SER A 397 -5.29 -3.75 22.94
N ILE A 398 -4.35 -3.06 22.26
CA ILE A 398 -2.92 -3.31 22.34
C ILE A 398 -2.39 -3.13 23.76
N THR A 399 -2.90 -2.14 24.50
CA THR A 399 -2.54 -1.91 25.92
C THR A 399 -3.25 -2.83 26.91
N GLY A 400 -3.97 -3.86 26.44
CA GLY A 400 -4.64 -4.85 27.29
C GLY A 400 -5.88 -4.35 28.06
N LYS A 401 -6.30 -3.09 27.86
CA LYS A 401 -7.44 -2.50 28.59
C LYS A 401 -8.80 -3.10 28.22
N MET A 402 -8.88 -3.83 27.12
CA MET A 402 -10.06 -4.60 26.71
C MET A 402 -9.92 -6.10 27.03
N GLY A 403 -8.80 -6.52 27.65
CA GLY A 403 -8.39 -7.92 27.79
C GLY A 403 -7.89 -8.50 26.46
N HIS A 404 -6.84 -9.32 26.48
CA HIS A 404 -6.31 -9.92 25.25
C HIS A 404 -7.15 -11.13 24.80
N GLY A 405 -7.21 -11.37 23.48
CA GLY A 405 -7.94 -12.47 22.86
C GLY A 405 -9.47 -12.44 23.02
N THR A 406 -10.06 -11.32 23.44
CA THR A 406 -11.50 -11.20 23.69
C THR A 406 -12.30 -10.90 22.41
N VAL A 407 -13.61 -11.16 22.44
CA VAL A 407 -14.52 -10.75 21.36
C VAL A 407 -14.54 -9.23 21.22
N ALA A 408 -14.42 -8.49 22.33
CA ALA A 408 -14.41 -7.03 22.33
C ALA A 408 -13.21 -6.46 21.57
N THR A 409 -12.01 -7.03 21.75
CA THR A 409 -10.80 -6.63 21.02
C THR A 409 -10.95 -6.84 19.52
N TRP A 410 -11.51 -7.97 19.10
CA TRP A 410 -11.76 -8.26 17.68
C TRP A 410 -12.76 -7.27 17.04
N TRP A 411 -13.83 -6.91 17.77
CA TRP A 411 -14.87 -6.02 17.21
C TRP A 411 -14.48 -4.55 17.26
N PHE A 412 -13.94 -4.07 18.36
CA PHE A 412 -13.77 -2.64 18.61
C PHE A 412 -12.29 -2.22 18.72
N GLY A 413 -11.39 -3.18 18.92
CA GLY A 413 -9.95 -2.96 19.05
C GLY A 413 -9.21 -3.13 17.71
N THR A 414 -8.37 -4.17 17.64
CA THR A 414 -7.56 -4.48 16.44
C THR A 414 -7.74 -5.92 16.00
N THR A 415 -7.63 -6.15 14.68
CA THR A 415 -7.49 -7.51 14.12
C THR A 415 -6.05 -8.00 14.13
N GLY A 416 -5.08 -7.11 14.39
CA GLY A 416 -3.65 -7.43 14.39
C GLY A 416 -3.08 -7.81 13.04
N MET A 417 -3.73 -7.42 11.94
CA MET A 417 -3.31 -7.72 10.58
C MET A 417 -2.86 -6.42 9.91
N GLU A 418 -1.58 -6.27 9.63
CA GLU A 418 -0.94 -5.07 9.10
C GLU A 418 -1.72 -4.50 7.88
N TYR A 419 -1.96 -3.20 7.87
CA TYR A 419 -2.80 -2.43 6.95
C TYR A 419 -4.31 -2.70 7.02
N LEU A 420 -4.74 -3.68 7.80
CA LEU A 420 -6.15 -4.02 8.00
C LEU A 420 -6.49 -4.10 9.50
N ASP A 421 -5.74 -3.38 10.31
CA ASP A 421 -5.72 -3.44 11.77
C ASP A 421 -7.06 -3.10 12.44
N LEU A 422 -7.88 -2.26 11.82
CA LEU A 422 -9.16 -1.84 12.38
C LEU A 422 -9.99 -3.02 12.88
N GLY A 423 -10.54 -2.91 14.10
CA GLY A 423 -11.52 -3.86 14.60
C GLY A 423 -12.73 -4.00 13.65
N ARG A 424 -13.36 -5.15 13.64
CA ARG A 424 -14.43 -5.53 12.71
C ARG A 424 -15.57 -4.51 12.62
N PHE A 425 -15.95 -3.88 13.70
CA PHE A 425 -16.97 -2.82 13.70
C PHE A 425 -16.56 -1.64 12.82
N TRP A 426 -15.31 -1.22 12.93
CA TRP A 426 -14.77 -0.09 12.16
C TRP A 426 -14.60 -0.45 10.69
N GLN A 427 -14.23 -1.70 10.37
CA GLN A 427 -14.19 -2.19 9.00
C GLN A 427 -15.59 -2.17 8.34
N VAL A 428 -16.62 -2.60 9.07
CA VAL A 428 -18.02 -2.53 8.59
C VAL A 428 -18.47 -1.08 8.39
N ALA A 429 -18.14 -0.19 9.33
CA ALA A 429 -18.47 1.24 9.22
C ALA A 429 -17.77 1.88 8.01
N LEU A 430 -16.49 1.56 7.78
CA LEU A 430 -15.74 2.03 6.61
C LEU A 430 -16.34 1.49 5.30
N PHE A 431 -16.69 0.20 5.24
CA PHE A 431 -17.35 -0.41 4.09
C PHE A 431 -18.67 0.30 3.73
N ILE A 432 -19.52 0.56 4.73
CA ILE A 432 -20.76 1.32 4.54
C ILE A 432 -20.46 2.75 4.05
N GLY A 433 -19.43 3.39 4.61
CA GLY A 433 -18.97 4.71 4.20
C GLY A 433 -18.52 4.75 2.74
N LEU A 434 -17.79 3.73 2.28
CA LEU A 434 -17.35 3.60 0.88
C LEU A 434 -18.54 3.43 -0.08
N PHE A 435 -19.57 2.67 0.30
CA PHE A 435 -20.79 2.58 -0.50
C PHE A 435 -21.61 3.86 -0.50
N LEU A 436 -21.65 4.60 0.60
CA LEU A 436 -22.24 5.94 0.63
C LEU A 436 -21.47 6.88 -0.31
N TRP A 437 -20.15 6.84 -0.28
CA TRP A 437 -19.31 7.60 -1.22
C TRP A 437 -19.62 7.24 -2.67
N PHE A 438 -19.61 5.94 -3.02
CA PHE A 438 -19.96 5.47 -4.36
C PHE A 438 -21.36 5.95 -4.78
N PHE A 439 -22.35 5.87 -3.90
CA PHE A 439 -23.70 6.36 -4.18
C PHE A 439 -23.73 7.86 -4.48
N LEU A 440 -22.99 8.66 -3.69
CA LEU A 440 -22.89 10.11 -3.91
C LEU A 440 -22.23 10.43 -5.27
N MET A 441 -21.18 9.69 -5.63
CA MET A 441 -20.52 9.78 -6.93
C MET A 441 -21.47 9.42 -8.07
N ALA A 442 -22.07 8.24 -8.01
CA ALA A 442 -22.92 7.70 -9.07
C ALA A 442 -24.12 8.63 -9.35
N ARG A 443 -24.83 9.06 -8.30
CA ARG A 443 -25.99 9.96 -8.47
C ARG A 443 -25.63 11.32 -9.03
N ALA A 444 -24.46 11.86 -8.70
CA ALA A 444 -23.99 13.13 -9.23
C ALA A 444 -23.60 13.04 -10.70
N MET A 445 -22.96 11.93 -11.11
CA MET A 445 -22.45 11.72 -12.48
C MET A 445 -23.49 11.11 -13.43
N TRP A 446 -24.55 10.48 -12.92
CA TRP A 446 -25.59 9.81 -13.72
C TRP A 446 -26.18 10.66 -14.84
N PRO A 447 -26.46 11.98 -14.64
CA PRO A 447 -26.99 12.84 -15.71
C PRO A 447 -26.09 12.94 -16.92
N ALA A 448 -24.76 12.90 -16.75
CA ALA A 448 -23.82 12.93 -17.87
C ALA A 448 -23.87 11.63 -18.70
N ILE A 449 -24.00 10.47 -18.04
CA ILE A 449 -24.14 9.18 -18.71
C ILE A 449 -25.46 9.09 -19.48
N SER A 450 -26.56 9.58 -18.92
CA SER A 450 -27.89 9.52 -19.54
C SER A 450 -28.01 10.46 -20.73
N ARG A 451 -27.47 11.68 -20.64
CA ARG A 451 -27.42 12.65 -21.75
C ARG A 451 -26.60 12.12 -22.92
N ALA A 452 -25.46 11.49 -22.67
CA ALA A 452 -24.64 10.88 -23.73
C ALA A 452 -25.34 9.72 -24.47
N ARG A 453 -26.39 9.12 -23.89
CA ARG A 453 -27.27 8.14 -24.56
C ARG A 453 -28.28 8.78 -25.52
N GLY A 454 -28.76 9.96 -25.19
CA GLY A 454 -29.88 10.58 -25.89
C GLY A 454 -29.56 11.41 -27.14
N GLY A 455 -28.31 11.51 -27.55
CA GLY A 455 -27.90 12.22 -28.79
C GLY A 455 -28.18 13.73 -28.83
N ALA A 456 -28.59 14.32 -27.72
CA ALA A 456 -28.95 15.75 -27.62
C ALA A 456 -27.78 16.57 -27.03
N LEU A 457 -26.73 16.76 -27.82
CA LEU A 457 -25.76 17.85 -27.62
C LEU A 457 -25.80 18.75 -28.85
N THR A 458 -25.85 20.06 -28.61
CA THR A 458 -25.86 21.12 -29.62
C THR A 458 -24.75 20.94 -30.65
N PRO A 459 -24.98 21.25 -31.91
CA PRO A 459 -24.14 20.85 -33.02
C PRO A 459 -22.93 21.75 -33.18
N THR A 460 -21.82 21.32 -32.62
CA THR A 460 -20.48 21.58 -33.17
C THR A 460 -19.98 20.26 -33.73
N GLU A 461 -19.39 20.24 -34.91
CA GLU A 461 -19.01 19.01 -35.65
C GLU A 461 -18.05 18.04 -34.91
N GLU A 462 -17.42 18.45 -33.80
CA GLU A 462 -16.60 17.64 -32.89
C GLU A 462 -17.38 16.96 -31.74
N ALA A 463 -18.62 17.35 -31.51
CA ALA A 463 -19.43 16.96 -30.35
C ALA A 463 -19.73 15.46 -30.22
N PRO A 464 -19.95 14.65 -31.27
CA PRO A 464 -20.31 13.23 -31.14
C PRO A 464 -19.15 12.35 -30.68
N LEU A 465 -17.92 12.65 -31.09
CA LEU A 465 -16.71 11.92 -30.75
C LEU A 465 -16.29 12.19 -29.30
N ALA A 466 -16.25 13.47 -28.94
CA ALA A 466 -15.95 13.90 -27.59
C ALA A 466 -16.95 13.36 -26.55
N ALA A 467 -18.25 13.31 -26.90
CA ALA A 467 -19.30 12.79 -26.03
C ALA A 467 -19.18 11.28 -25.78
N GLY A 468 -18.81 10.49 -26.81
CA GLY A 468 -18.61 9.05 -26.68
C GLY A 468 -17.42 8.71 -25.78
N SER A 469 -16.29 9.36 -25.98
CA SER A 469 -15.07 9.20 -25.20
C SER A 469 -15.26 9.69 -23.76
N GLN A 470 -15.90 10.80 -23.53
CA GLN A 470 -16.20 11.30 -22.18
C GLN A 470 -17.11 10.34 -21.41
N ARG A 471 -18.08 9.70 -22.08
CA ARG A 471 -18.93 8.69 -21.46
C ARG A 471 -18.14 7.48 -20.99
N SER A 472 -17.19 6.98 -21.79
CA SER A 472 -16.33 5.86 -21.42
C SER A 472 -15.49 6.18 -20.17
N LEU A 473 -14.90 7.38 -20.09
CA LEU A 473 -14.17 7.84 -18.89
C LEU A 473 -15.06 7.90 -17.65
N ILE A 474 -16.29 8.41 -17.77
CA ILE A 474 -17.22 8.48 -16.64
C ILE A 474 -17.64 7.08 -16.19
N ILE A 475 -17.88 6.16 -17.12
CA ILE A 475 -18.20 4.76 -16.77
C ILE A 475 -17.02 4.11 -16.07
N MET A 476 -15.80 4.29 -16.56
CA MET A 476 -14.58 3.77 -15.91
C MET A 476 -14.44 4.33 -14.50
N LEU A 477 -14.64 5.63 -14.31
CA LEU A 477 -14.59 6.24 -12.99
C LEU A 477 -15.64 5.64 -12.03
N LEU A 478 -16.87 5.43 -12.48
CA LEU A 478 -17.91 4.82 -11.64
C LEU A 478 -17.65 3.34 -11.36
N VAL A 479 -17.10 2.58 -12.32
CA VAL A 479 -16.72 1.18 -12.13
C VAL A 479 -15.58 1.09 -11.11
N SER A 480 -14.56 1.97 -11.18
CA SER A 480 -13.49 1.98 -10.19
C SER A 480 -14.00 2.38 -8.80
N CYS A 481 -14.91 3.36 -8.69
CA CYS A 481 -15.53 3.70 -7.41
C CYS A 481 -16.33 2.53 -6.81
N PHE A 482 -17.09 1.81 -7.63
CA PHE A 482 -17.82 0.62 -7.21
C PHE A 482 -16.88 -0.50 -6.77
N ALA A 483 -15.81 -0.71 -7.51
CA ALA A 483 -14.79 -1.70 -7.20
C ALA A 483 -14.10 -1.37 -5.86
N ILE A 484 -13.68 -0.11 -5.64
CA ILE A 484 -13.11 0.35 -4.37
C ILE A 484 -14.06 0.06 -3.20
N ALA A 485 -15.35 0.38 -3.34
CA ALA A 485 -16.33 0.10 -2.30
C ALA A 485 -16.52 -1.39 -2.06
N SER A 486 -16.58 -2.21 -3.12
CA SER A 486 -16.89 -3.64 -3.05
C SER A 486 -15.70 -4.47 -2.56
N PHE A 487 -14.48 -4.20 -3.06
CA PHE A 487 -13.31 -5.03 -2.74
C PHE A 487 -12.78 -4.84 -1.32
N PHE A 488 -13.09 -3.72 -0.67
CA PHE A 488 -12.87 -3.63 0.79
C PHE A 488 -13.64 -4.70 1.56
N GLY A 489 -14.74 -5.20 1.00
CA GLY A 489 -15.50 -6.33 1.55
C GLY A 489 -14.73 -7.65 1.63
N ALA A 490 -13.59 -7.80 0.94
CA ALA A 490 -12.71 -8.96 1.08
C ALA A 490 -12.18 -9.10 2.52
N ALA A 491 -12.09 -8.00 3.28
CA ALA A 491 -11.76 -8.02 4.71
C ALA A 491 -12.71 -8.92 5.52
N PHE A 492 -13.94 -9.12 5.07
CA PHE A 492 -14.92 -9.99 5.74
C PHE A 492 -14.70 -11.48 5.47
N GLY A 493 -13.83 -11.84 4.54
CA GLY A 493 -13.41 -13.22 4.27
C GLY A 493 -12.55 -13.82 5.39
N MET A 494 -12.01 -13.00 6.30
CA MET A 494 -11.33 -13.45 7.49
C MET A 494 -12.20 -13.24 8.74
N GLY A 495 -12.20 -14.22 9.64
CA GLY A 495 -12.86 -14.17 10.94
C GLY A 495 -11.82 -14.31 12.07
N ARG A 496 -12.29 -14.23 13.30
CA ARG A 496 -11.46 -14.38 14.50
C ARG A 496 -10.74 -15.74 14.57
N GLU A 497 -11.38 -16.78 14.05
CA GLU A 497 -10.89 -18.17 14.07
C GLU A 497 -10.43 -18.63 12.68
N THR A 498 -10.19 -17.70 11.77
CA THR A 498 -9.71 -18.04 10.44
C THR A 498 -8.24 -18.43 10.49
N HIS A 499 -7.91 -19.53 9.83
CA HIS A 499 -6.54 -20.00 9.66
C HIS A 499 -5.64 -18.92 9.05
N LEU A 500 -4.42 -18.74 9.57
CA LEU A 500 -3.51 -17.65 9.18
C LEU A 500 -3.27 -17.57 7.66
N SER A 501 -3.06 -18.71 6.96
CA SER A 501 -2.89 -18.71 5.49
C SER A 501 -4.10 -18.13 4.75
N VAL A 502 -5.32 -18.42 5.23
CA VAL A 502 -6.56 -17.91 4.62
C VAL A 502 -6.76 -16.43 4.98
N THR A 503 -6.39 -16.05 6.20
CA THR A 503 -6.38 -14.64 6.62
C THR A 503 -5.45 -13.81 5.73
N GLU A 504 -4.21 -14.28 5.50
CA GLU A 504 -3.26 -13.63 4.60
C GLU A 504 -3.80 -13.51 3.18
N TYR A 505 -4.42 -14.56 2.63
CA TYR A 505 -5.03 -14.49 1.31
C TYR A 505 -6.07 -13.35 1.21
N TRP A 506 -7.02 -13.23 2.16
CA TRP A 506 -8.03 -12.17 2.14
C TRP A 506 -7.46 -10.80 2.49
N ARG A 507 -6.44 -10.74 3.35
CA ARG A 507 -5.74 -9.49 3.67
C ARG A 507 -5.15 -8.86 2.42
N TRP A 508 -4.49 -9.65 1.56
CA TRP A 508 -3.86 -9.14 0.35
C TRP A 508 -4.84 -8.72 -0.75
N TRP A 509 -6.07 -9.20 -0.71
CA TRP A 509 -7.14 -8.61 -1.53
C TRP A 509 -7.43 -7.15 -1.16
N VAL A 510 -7.21 -6.76 0.09
CA VAL A 510 -7.37 -5.37 0.54
C VAL A 510 -6.05 -4.61 0.43
N VAL A 511 -4.95 -5.16 0.88
CA VAL A 511 -3.67 -4.45 0.93
C VAL A 511 -3.09 -4.20 -0.46
N HIS A 512 -3.08 -5.20 -1.33
CA HIS A 512 -2.53 -5.07 -2.68
C HIS A 512 -3.61 -4.73 -3.72
N LEU A 513 -4.56 -5.62 -3.95
CA LEU A 513 -5.55 -5.46 -5.02
C LEU A 513 -6.42 -4.20 -4.87
N TRP A 514 -6.87 -3.90 -3.67
CA TRP A 514 -7.70 -2.72 -3.42
C TRP A 514 -6.88 -1.42 -3.55
N VAL A 515 -5.65 -1.38 -3.01
CA VAL A 515 -4.77 -0.22 -3.05
C VAL A 515 -4.11 -0.08 -4.42
N GLU A 516 -3.34 -1.07 -4.86
CA GLU A 516 -2.53 -0.98 -6.08
C GLU A 516 -3.36 -1.21 -7.35
N GLY A 517 -4.38 -2.06 -7.32
CA GLY A 517 -5.23 -2.29 -8.48
C GLY A 517 -6.28 -1.18 -8.67
N PHE A 518 -7.27 -1.10 -7.78
CA PHE A 518 -8.46 -0.28 -8.02
C PHE A 518 -8.30 1.20 -7.73
N PHE A 519 -7.49 1.58 -6.72
CA PHE A 519 -7.19 2.98 -6.48
C PHE A 519 -6.31 3.56 -7.58
N GLU A 520 -5.38 2.79 -8.18
CA GLU A 520 -4.61 3.25 -9.33
C GLU A 520 -5.47 3.52 -10.55
N VAL A 521 -6.44 2.64 -10.85
CA VAL A 521 -7.41 2.87 -11.91
C VAL A 521 -8.19 4.14 -11.66
N PHE A 522 -8.69 4.34 -10.44
CA PHE A 522 -9.39 5.56 -10.05
C PHE A 522 -8.52 6.80 -10.25
N ALA A 523 -7.29 6.79 -9.75
CA ALA A 523 -6.35 7.89 -9.86
C ALA A 523 -6.05 8.24 -11.32
N THR A 524 -5.76 7.23 -12.13
CA THR A 524 -5.48 7.38 -13.57
C THR A 524 -6.65 8.01 -14.30
N VAL A 525 -7.88 7.56 -14.04
CA VAL A 525 -9.08 8.11 -14.64
C VAL A 525 -9.31 9.57 -14.21
N VAL A 526 -9.11 9.88 -12.93
CA VAL A 526 -9.27 11.25 -12.41
C VAL A 526 -8.25 12.20 -13.01
N ILE A 527 -6.97 11.81 -13.07
CA ILE A 527 -5.92 12.64 -13.68
C ILE A 527 -6.22 12.88 -15.16
N ALA A 528 -6.55 11.82 -15.91
CA ALA A 528 -6.89 11.93 -17.32
C ALA A 528 -8.12 12.84 -17.55
N PHE A 529 -9.12 12.73 -16.69
CA PHE A 529 -10.29 13.59 -16.72
C PHE A 529 -9.92 15.07 -16.43
N LEU A 530 -9.12 15.33 -15.40
CA LEU A 530 -8.69 16.68 -15.04
C LEU A 530 -7.85 17.32 -16.16
N PHE A 531 -6.90 16.58 -16.73
CA PHE A 531 -6.07 17.07 -17.83
C PHE A 531 -6.87 17.29 -19.11
N SER A 532 -7.86 16.45 -19.40
CA SER A 532 -8.78 16.67 -20.50
C SER A 532 -9.63 17.94 -20.30
N ARG A 533 -10.06 18.21 -19.05
CA ARG A 533 -10.83 19.43 -18.72
C ARG A 533 -10.00 20.70 -18.79
N LEU A 534 -8.72 20.61 -18.46
CA LEU A 534 -7.77 21.72 -18.63
C LEU A 534 -7.34 21.92 -20.09
N GLY A 535 -7.79 21.04 -21.01
CA GLY A 535 -7.37 21.08 -22.40
C GLY A 535 -5.90 20.72 -22.62
N LEU A 536 -5.25 20.08 -21.63
CA LEU A 536 -3.86 19.66 -21.72
C LEU A 536 -3.70 18.38 -22.54
N ILE A 537 -4.74 17.54 -22.63
CA ILE A 537 -4.80 16.33 -23.46
C ILE A 537 -6.16 16.25 -24.16
N ARG A 538 -6.18 15.61 -25.35
CA ARG A 538 -7.46 15.36 -26.05
C ARG A 538 -8.27 14.30 -25.31
N THR A 539 -9.58 14.46 -25.23
CA THR A 539 -10.49 13.52 -24.54
C THR A 539 -10.42 12.11 -25.15
N THR A 540 -10.23 12.00 -26.45
CA THR A 540 -10.09 10.71 -27.16
C THR A 540 -8.81 9.98 -26.81
N THR A 541 -7.70 10.69 -26.75
CA THR A 541 -6.38 10.18 -26.32
C THR A 541 -6.43 9.76 -24.86
N ALA A 542 -6.97 10.63 -23.97
CA ALA A 542 -7.20 10.32 -22.56
C ALA A 542 -7.99 9.02 -22.39
N THR A 543 -9.11 8.85 -23.10
CA THR A 543 -9.97 7.68 -22.98
C THR A 543 -9.25 6.39 -23.40
N THR A 544 -8.57 6.41 -24.53
CA THR A 544 -7.85 5.22 -25.03
C THR A 544 -6.70 4.84 -24.10
N SER A 545 -5.92 5.83 -23.67
CA SER A 545 -4.82 5.63 -22.72
C SER A 545 -5.31 5.07 -21.39
N VAL A 546 -6.41 5.63 -20.86
CA VAL A 546 -7.00 5.12 -19.59
C VAL A 546 -7.47 3.68 -19.72
N ILE A 547 -8.23 3.32 -20.76
CA ILE A 547 -8.75 1.96 -20.90
C ILE A 547 -7.61 0.95 -21.09
N SER A 548 -6.60 1.28 -21.91
CA SER A 548 -5.45 0.40 -22.13
C SER A 548 -4.58 0.27 -20.89
N SER A 549 -4.29 1.37 -20.20
CA SER A 549 -3.56 1.36 -18.92
C SER A 549 -4.31 0.57 -17.86
N THR A 550 -5.63 0.76 -17.76
CA THR A 550 -6.47 0.00 -16.82
C THR A 550 -6.42 -1.50 -17.10
N ALA A 551 -6.41 -1.92 -18.37
CA ALA A 551 -6.28 -3.34 -18.69
C ALA A 551 -4.94 -3.90 -18.20
N ILE A 552 -3.86 -3.14 -18.31
CA ILE A 552 -2.52 -3.53 -17.83
C ILE A 552 -2.48 -3.52 -16.29
N PHE A 553 -2.98 -2.47 -15.65
CA PHE A 553 -3.05 -2.38 -14.18
C PHE A 553 -3.86 -3.51 -13.55
N LEU A 554 -5.02 -3.85 -14.12
CA LEU A 554 -5.83 -4.93 -13.58
C LEU A 554 -5.27 -6.32 -13.91
N LEU A 555 -4.55 -6.47 -15.01
CA LEU A 555 -3.80 -7.70 -15.28
C LEU A 555 -2.67 -7.86 -14.26
N GLY A 556 -1.88 -6.81 -14.08
CA GLY A 556 -0.77 -6.77 -13.15
C GLY A 556 -1.24 -6.86 -11.69
N GLY A 557 -2.13 -5.98 -11.23
CA GLY A 557 -2.56 -5.90 -9.85
C GLY A 557 -3.33 -7.13 -9.36
N ILE A 558 -4.20 -7.70 -10.19
CA ILE A 558 -4.95 -8.89 -9.76
C ILE A 558 -4.02 -10.12 -9.69
N ILE A 559 -3.23 -10.39 -10.73
CA ILE A 559 -2.27 -11.50 -10.73
C ILE A 559 -1.11 -11.17 -9.77
N GLY A 560 -0.67 -9.91 -9.74
CA GLY A 560 0.39 -9.40 -8.87
C GLY A 560 0.16 -9.69 -7.40
N THR A 561 -1.08 -9.74 -6.92
CA THR A 561 -1.42 -10.11 -5.54
C THR A 561 -0.71 -11.39 -5.06
N GLY A 562 -0.42 -12.32 -5.99
CA GLY A 562 0.19 -13.62 -5.65
C GLY A 562 1.62 -13.52 -5.12
N HIS A 563 2.40 -12.46 -5.39
CA HIS A 563 3.75 -12.35 -4.84
C HIS A 563 3.78 -12.10 -3.32
N HIS A 564 2.68 -11.69 -2.74
CA HIS A 564 2.52 -11.58 -1.29
C HIS A 564 2.08 -12.88 -0.61
N LEU A 565 1.76 -13.93 -1.39
CA LEU A 565 1.17 -15.17 -0.88
C LEU A 565 2.19 -16.31 -0.73
N TYR A 566 3.49 -16.01 -0.64
CA TYR A 566 4.57 -16.99 -0.60
C TYR A 566 4.37 -18.04 0.49
N PHE A 567 4.15 -17.60 1.71
CA PHE A 567 4.13 -18.48 2.89
C PHE A 567 2.73 -18.99 3.26
N THR A 568 1.84 -18.99 2.31
CA THR A 568 0.45 -19.45 2.50
C THR A 568 0.16 -20.77 1.81
N GLY A 569 1.14 -21.37 1.11
CA GLY A 569 0.97 -22.58 0.32
C GLY A 569 0.89 -22.32 -1.20
N ALA A 570 1.12 -21.09 -1.67
CA ALA A 570 1.27 -20.80 -3.09
C ALA A 570 2.62 -21.31 -3.61
N ASN A 571 2.64 -21.86 -4.84
CA ASN A 571 3.86 -22.38 -5.44
C ASN A 571 4.69 -21.30 -6.14
N ASP A 572 5.97 -21.61 -6.42
CA ASP A 572 6.93 -20.69 -7.03
C ASP A 572 6.49 -20.11 -8.38
N VAL A 573 5.71 -20.85 -9.17
CA VAL A 573 5.16 -20.37 -10.47
C VAL A 573 4.28 -19.15 -10.28
N VAL A 574 3.41 -19.21 -9.29
CA VAL A 574 2.48 -18.13 -8.97
C VAL A 574 3.24 -16.89 -8.58
N MET A 575 4.23 -17.04 -7.71
CA MET A 575 5.06 -15.93 -7.25
C MET A 575 5.86 -15.28 -8.37
N ALA A 576 6.47 -16.09 -9.24
CA ALA A 576 7.25 -15.59 -10.37
C ALA A 576 6.41 -14.79 -11.36
N LEU A 577 5.24 -15.31 -11.72
CA LEU A 577 4.30 -14.60 -12.58
C LEU A 577 3.81 -13.32 -11.91
N SER A 578 3.43 -13.41 -10.64
CA SER A 578 2.93 -12.27 -9.88
C SER A 578 3.97 -11.16 -9.71
N ALA A 579 5.23 -11.51 -9.42
CA ALA A 579 6.33 -10.55 -9.33
C ALA A 579 6.55 -9.80 -10.66
N SER A 580 6.48 -10.52 -11.79
CA SER A 580 6.66 -9.93 -13.11
C SER A 580 5.50 -9.02 -13.50
N PHE A 581 4.27 -9.48 -13.29
CA PHE A 581 3.08 -8.72 -13.64
C PHE A 581 2.92 -7.47 -12.78
N SER A 582 3.17 -7.55 -11.47
CA SER A 582 3.16 -6.37 -10.60
C SER A 582 4.20 -5.33 -11.03
N ALA A 583 5.44 -5.75 -11.35
CA ALA A 583 6.46 -4.82 -11.83
C ALA A 583 6.10 -4.16 -13.19
N LEU A 584 5.32 -4.81 -14.04
CA LEU A 584 4.89 -4.25 -15.33
C LEU A 584 3.82 -3.15 -15.19
N GLU A 585 3.12 -3.06 -14.07
CA GLU A 585 2.18 -1.96 -13.76
C GLU A 585 2.84 -0.59 -13.78
N VAL A 586 4.11 -0.53 -13.47
CA VAL A 586 4.91 0.70 -13.45
C VAL A 586 4.98 1.39 -14.83
N VAL A 587 4.94 0.62 -15.93
CA VAL A 587 5.19 1.14 -17.27
C VAL A 587 4.13 2.16 -17.71
N PRO A 588 2.82 1.91 -17.60
CA PRO A 588 1.81 2.90 -18.00
C PRO A 588 1.90 4.22 -17.23
N LEU A 589 2.15 4.16 -15.93
CA LEU A 589 2.25 5.36 -15.10
C LEU A 589 3.55 6.14 -15.38
N ALA A 590 4.65 5.44 -15.66
CA ALA A 590 5.90 6.06 -16.12
C ALA A 590 5.72 6.78 -17.46
N LEU A 591 4.99 6.18 -18.41
CA LEU A 591 4.66 6.80 -19.69
C LEU A 591 3.78 8.03 -19.51
N MET A 592 2.75 7.97 -18.66
CA MET A 592 1.93 9.15 -18.33
C MET A 592 2.74 10.28 -17.71
N GLY A 593 3.70 9.95 -16.84
CA GLY A 593 4.58 10.95 -16.24
C GLY A 593 5.55 11.56 -17.25
N PHE A 594 6.03 10.79 -18.21
CA PHE A 594 6.81 11.31 -19.30
C PHE A 594 6.00 12.30 -20.15
N GLU A 595 4.75 11.97 -20.45
CA GLU A 595 3.83 12.90 -21.12
C GLU A 595 3.58 14.17 -20.26
N ALA A 596 3.32 14.02 -18.96
CA ALA A 596 3.17 15.15 -18.06
C ALA A 596 4.44 16.03 -18.03
N PHE A 597 5.63 15.42 -18.05
CA PHE A 597 6.91 16.15 -18.12
C PHE A 597 7.06 16.92 -19.44
N ARG A 598 6.65 16.34 -20.58
CA ARG A 598 6.60 17.06 -21.87
C ARG A 598 5.67 18.27 -21.77
N HIS A 599 4.54 18.13 -21.10
CA HIS A 599 3.57 19.21 -20.89
C HIS A 599 4.08 20.30 -19.93
N LEU A 600 5.07 20.04 -19.06
CA LEU A 600 5.74 21.08 -18.26
C LEU A 600 6.35 22.19 -19.14
N ARG A 601 6.73 21.88 -20.37
CA ARG A 601 7.18 22.89 -21.34
C ARG A 601 6.06 23.84 -21.73
N LEU A 602 4.79 23.39 -21.67
CA LEU A 602 3.61 24.22 -21.94
C LEU A 602 3.34 25.24 -20.83
N LEU A 603 3.85 25.02 -19.60
CA LEU A 603 3.81 26.02 -18.52
C LEU A 603 4.43 27.35 -18.91
N LYS A 604 5.40 27.34 -19.84
CA LYS A 604 6.04 28.54 -20.39
C LYS A 604 5.18 29.24 -21.47
N VAL A 605 4.13 28.57 -21.95
CA VAL A 605 3.33 29.03 -23.09
C VAL A 605 2.05 29.76 -22.65
N ARG A 606 1.52 29.40 -21.44
CA ARG A 606 0.25 29.97 -20.92
C ARG A 606 0.38 30.32 -19.45
N GLU A 607 0.18 31.59 -19.10
CA GLU A 607 0.32 32.11 -17.73
C GLU A 607 -0.63 31.45 -16.72
N TRP A 608 -1.87 31.15 -17.12
CA TRP A 608 -2.87 30.54 -16.23
C TRP A 608 -2.45 29.13 -15.73
N VAL A 609 -1.71 28.38 -16.53
CA VAL A 609 -1.22 27.03 -16.15
C VAL A 609 -0.27 27.13 -14.97
N ALA A 610 0.41 28.26 -14.78
CA ALA A 610 1.26 28.49 -13.62
C ALA A 610 0.50 28.39 -12.28
N GLY A 611 -0.82 28.66 -12.28
CA GLY A 611 -1.67 28.46 -11.11
C GLY A 611 -1.78 27.01 -10.64
N TYR A 612 -1.57 26.04 -11.54
CA TYR A 612 -1.60 24.59 -11.27
C TYR A 612 -0.22 23.96 -11.18
N LYS A 613 0.85 24.76 -11.23
CA LYS A 613 2.25 24.33 -11.28
C LYS A 613 2.56 23.26 -10.22
N TRP A 614 2.18 23.48 -8.98
CA TRP A 614 2.52 22.56 -7.90
C TRP A 614 1.78 21.24 -7.99
N ALA A 615 0.49 21.23 -8.34
CA ALA A 615 -0.23 20.00 -8.61
C ALA A 615 0.46 19.18 -9.71
N ILE A 616 0.89 19.84 -10.81
CA ILE A 616 1.60 19.20 -11.92
C ILE A 616 2.97 18.66 -11.46
N TYR A 617 3.74 19.42 -10.65
CA TYR A 617 5.01 18.93 -10.11
C TYR A 617 4.83 17.70 -9.23
N PHE A 618 3.79 17.67 -8.38
CA PHE A 618 3.47 16.45 -7.60
C PHE A 618 3.14 15.27 -8.52
N PHE A 619 2.37 15.44 -9.58
CA PHE A 619 2.08 14.37 -10.53
C PHE A 619 3.32 13.87 -11.29
N VAL A 620 4.26 14.76 -11.62
CA VAL A 620 5.55 14.35 -12.21
C VAL A 620 6.39 13.58 -11.19
N SER A 621 6.40 14.01 -9.93
CA SER A 621 7.09 13.29 -8.85
C SER A 621 6.55 11.88 -8.65
N VAL A 622 5.22 11.68 -8.77
CA VAL A 622 4.58 10.36 -8.75
C VAL A 622 5.23 9.41 -9.76
N SER A 623 5.48 9.86 -10.99
CA SER A 623 6.07 9.00 -12.03
C SER A 623 7.51 8.61 -11.73
N PHE A 624 8.29 9.52 -11.15
CA PHE A 624 9.65 9.22 -10.69
C PHE A 624 9.63 8.13 -9.60
N TRP A 625 8.79 8.31 -8.57
CA TRP A 625 8.70 7.36 -7.47
C TRP A 625 8.05 6.04 -7.88
N ASN A 626 7.13 6.06 -8.85
CA ASN A 626 6.56 4.83 -9.39
C ASN A 626 7.64 3.99 -10.07
N MET A 627 8.52 4.61 -10.87
CA MET A 627 9.61 3.88 -11.52
C MET A 627 10.64 3.37 -10.50
N LEU A 628 11.08 4.20 -9.57
CA LEU A 628 12.12 3.84 -8.59
C LEU A 628 11.53 2.98 -7.46
N GLY A 629 10.46 3.45 -6.82
CA GLY A 629 9.89 2.86 -5.61
C GLY A 629 9.07 1.61 -5.90
N ALA A 630 8.05 1.72 -6.74
CA ALA A 630 7.19 0.60 -7.06
C ALA A 630 7.88 -0.37 -8.05
N GLY A 631 8.53 0.14 -9.09
CA GLY A 631 9.18 -0.68 -10.11
C GLY A 631 10.47 -1.32 -9.63
N ILE A 632 11.53 -0.52 -9.45
CA ILE A 632 12.87 -1.06 -9.18
C ILE A 632 12.93 -1.70 -7.79
N PHE A 633 12.53 -0.98 -6.74
CA PHE A 633 12.60 -1.52 -5.38
C PHE A 633 11.56 -2.61 -5.14
N GLY A 634 10.37 -2.54 -5.75
CA GLY A 634 9.38 -3.61 -5.71
C GLY A 634 9.90 -4.89 -6.36
N PHE A 635 10.45 -4.80 -7.56
CA PHE A 635 11.00 -5.99 -8.21
C PHE A 635 12.25 -6.53 -7.53
N LEU A 636 13.03 -5.69 -6.84
CA LEU A 636 14.20 -6.15 -6.07
C LEU A 636 13.82 -7.18 -4.99
N ILE A 637 12.64 -7.08 -4.41
CA ILE A 637 12.20 -7.92 -3.28
C ILE A 637 11.23 -9.05 -3.68
N ASN A 638 10.64 -9.02 -4.87
CA ASN A 638 9.50 -9.88 -5.23
C ASN A 638 9.82 -11.19 -5.98
N PRO A 639 10.90 -11.34 -6.78
CA PRO A 639 11.24 -12.65 -7.36
C PRO A 639 11.38 -13.72 -6.27
N PRO A 640 10.97 -14.99 -6.51
CA PRO A 640 10.94 -16.02 -5.47
C PRO A 640 12.21 -16.15 -4.62
N ILE A 641 13.40 -16.11 -5.25
CA ILE A 641 14.68 -16.18 -4.54
C ILE A 641 14.95 -14.94 -3.67
N SER A 642 14.60 -13.75 -4.18
CA SER A 642 14.74 -12.52 -3.41
C SER A 642 13.82 -12.56 -2.20
N LEU A 643 12.55 -12.89 -2.44
CA LEU A 643 11.53 -12.98 -1.40
C LEU A 643 11.92 -13.96 -0.29
N PHE A 644 12.50 -15.12 -0.66
CA PHE A 644 12.98 -16.12 0.29
C PHE A 644 13.98 -15.55 1.31
N TYR A 645 14.90 -14.69 0.88
CA TYR A 645 15.93 -14.14 1.75
C TYR A 645 15.60 -12.79 2.38
N VAL A 646 14.73 -11.97 1.72
CA VAL A 646 14.52 -10.58 2.15
C VAL A 646 13.14 -10.30 2.73
N GLN A 647 12.22 -11.26 2.70
CA GLN A 647 10.90 -11.09 3.30
C GLN A 647 11.02 -10.76 4.79
N GLY A 648 10.35 -9.70 5.22
CA GLY A 648 10.41 -9.23 6.60
C GLY A 648 11.71 -8.47 6.97
N LEU A 649 12.50 -8.00 5.99
CA LEU A 649 13.69 -7.15 6.18
C LEU A 649 13.46 -5.71 5.73
N ASN A 650 14.40 -4.80 6.03
CA ASN A 650 14.25 -3.37 5.74
C ASN A 650 14.22 -2.99 4.26
N LEU A 651 14.40 -3.91 3.33
CA LEU A 651 14.08 -3.69 1.91
C LEU A 651 12.57 -3.57 1.65
N THR A 652 11.74 -4.21 2.48
CA THR A 652 10.27 -4.05 2.39
C THR A 652 9.81 -2.63 2.75
N PRO A 653 10.21 -2.01 3.90
CA PRO A 653 9.87 -0.61 4.15
C PRO A 653 10.57 0.37 3.20
N LEU A 654 11.71 0.05 2.59
CA LEU A 654 12.27 0.82 1.49
C LEU A 654 11.25 0.94 0.34
N HIS A 655 10.78 -0.21 -0.15
CA HIS A 655 9.74 -0.27 -1.17
C HIS A 655 8.45 0.41 -0.69
N GLY A 656 7.97 0.08 0.51
CA GLY A 656 6.74 0.62 1.07
C GLY A 656 6.73 2.15 1.15
N HIS A 657 7.78 2.81 1.68
CA HIS A 657 7.84 4.27 1.76
C HIS A 657 7.93 4.93 0.39
N THR A 658 8.73 4.37 -0.52
CA THR A 658 8.93 4.95 -1.85
C THR A 658 7.74 4.72 -2.78
N ALA A 659 7.00 3.63 -2.62
CA ALA A 659 5.78 3.36 -3.35
C ALA A 659 4.55 4.02 -2.70
N LEU A 660 4.22 3.72 -1.44
CA LEU A 660 3.00 4.24 -0.82
C LEU A 660 3.02 5.77 -0.69
N PHE A 661 4.09 6.36 -0.15
CA PHE A 661 4.16 7.81 -0.06
C PHE A 661 4.59 8.44 -1.39
N GLY A 662 5.63 7.91 -2.02
CA GLY A 662 6.17 8.48 -3.27
C GLY A 662 5.18 8.49 -4.42
N VAL A 663 4.31 7.48 -4.52
CA VAL A 663 3.27 7.41 -5.55
C VAL A 663 1.95 7.93 -4.99
N TYR A 664 1.34 7.21 -4.06
CA TYR A 664 -0.04 7.50 -3.62
C TYR A 664 -0.14 8.75 -2.74
N GLY A 665 0.85 8.97 -1.89
CA GLY A 665 0.91 10.16 -1.05
C GLY A 665 1.12 11.44 -1.86
N MET A 666 2.13 11.46 -2.75
CA MET A 666 2.37 12.60 -3.63
C MET A 666 1.19 12.89 -4.55
N LEU A 667 0.54 11.84 -5.07
CA LEU A 667 -0.68 11.97 -5.86
C LEU A 667 -1.82 12.59 -5.04
N GLY A 668 -2.05 12.12 -3.81
CA GLY A 668 -3.07 12.67 -2.92
C GLY A 668 -2.87 14.16 -2.63
N ILE A 669 -1.63 14.58 -2.39
CA ILE A 669 -1.28 15.99 -2.19
C ILE A 669 -1.49 16.80 -3.48
N GLY A 670 -1.09 16.26 -4.62
CA GLY A 670 -1.31 16.90 -5.93
C GLY A 670 -2.79 17.14 -6.23
N LEU A 671 -3.62 16.13 -6.02
CA LEU A 671 -5.08 16.20 -6.17
C LEU A 671 -5.71 17.19 -5.18
N MET A 672 -5.24 17.19 -3.93
CA MET A 672 -5.68 18.17 -2.91
C MET A 672 -5.40 19.59 -3.38
N PHE A 673 -4.19 19.90 -3.84
CA PHE A 673 -3.86 21.24 -4.32
C PHE A 673 -4.66 21.63 -5.55
N PHE A 674 -4.89 20.71 -6.46
CA PHE A 674 -5.75 20.96 -7.63
C PHE A 674 -7.16 21.35 -7.19
N CYS A 675 -7.79 20.58 -6.34
CA CYS A 675 -9.15 20.83 -5.88
C CYS A 675 -9.25 22.12 -5.04
N VAL A 676 -8.32 22.34 -4.11
CA VAL A 676 -8.31 23.52 -3.25
C VAL A 676 -8.09 24.78 -4.06
N ARG A 677 -7.26 24.73 -5.13
CA ARG A 677 -7.07 25.86 -6.05
C ARG A 677 -8.39 26.28 -6.71
N SER A 678 -9.14 25.33 -7.21
CA SER A 678 -10.44 25.55 -7.84
C SER A 678 -11.53 25.98 -6.84
N LEU A 679 -11.45 25.51 -5.58
CA LEU A 679 -12.40 25.88 -4.52
C LEU A 679 -12.15 27.28 -3.95
N MET A 680 -10.99 27.86 -4.20
CA MET A 680 -10.57 29.18 -3.71
C MET A 680 -10.06 30.06 -4.88
N PRO A 681 -10.91 30.33 -5.89
CA PRO A 681 -10.52 31.10 -7.06
C PRO A 681 -10.22 32.57 -6.69
N GLY A 682 -9.47 33.27 -7.55
CA GLY A 682 -9.18 34.69 -7.40
C GLY A 682 -8.17 35.05 -6.30
N ARG A 683 -7.56 34.07 -5.62
CA ARG A 683 -6.53 34.27 -4.60
C ARG A 683 -5.17 33.85 -5.11
N GLU A 684 -4.23 34.76 -5.14
CA GLU A 684 -2.84 34.42 -5.44
C GLU A 684 -2.19 33.77 -4.22
N TRP A 685 -1.64 32.56 -4.38
CA TRP A 685 -1.04 31.82 -3.29
C TRP A 685 0.40 32.25 -3.02
N ASN A 686 0.80 32.20 -1.75
CA ASN A 686 2.21 32.23 -1.37
C ASN A 686 2.79 30.83 -1.60
N ASP A 687 3.46 30.62 -2.72
CA ASP A 687 3.99 29.32 -3.14
C ASP A 687 5.20 28.83 -2.31
N LYS A 688 5.82 29.67 -1.48
CA LYS A 688 7.03 29.30 -0.74
C LYS A 688 6.86 28.06 0.16
N PRO A 689 5.79 27.95 0.98
CA PRO A 689 5.62 26.74 1.80
C PRO A 689 5.36 25.49 0.95
N ILE A 690 4.68 25.60 -0.18
CA ILE A 690 4.45 24.46 -1.09
C ILE A 690 5.78 24.05 -1.73
N ALA A 691 6.61 25.01 -2.15
CA ALA A 691 7.93 24.73 -2.71
C ALA A 691 8.83 24.02 -1.71
N ILE A 692 8.88 24.50 -0.46
CA ILE A 692 9.63 23.86 0.63
C ILE A 692 9.07 22.44 0.85
N GLY A 693 7.73 22.30 0.94
CA GLY A 693 7.06 21.02 1.10
C GLY A 693 7.45 20.02 0.02
N PHE A 694 7.32 20.41 -1.23
CA PHE A 694 7.64 19.55 -2.38
C PHE A 694 9.09 19.07 -2.37
N TRP A 695 10.05 20.00 -2.29
CA TRP A 695 11.46 19.62 -2.36
C TRP A 695 11.94 18.88 -1.11
N ALA A 696 11.51 19.32 0.08
CA ALA A 696 11.94 18.67 1.32
C ALA A 696 11.36 17.24 1.42
N MET A 697 10.12 16.99 1.02
CA MET A 697 9.57 15.64 1.03
C MET A 697 10.28 14.72 0.02
N ASN A 698 10.56 15.19 -1.21
CA ASN A 698 11.26 14.38 -2.19
C ASN A 698 12.72 14.10 -1.76
N ILE A 699 13.45 15.11 -1.28
CA ILE A 699 14.83 14.95 -0.82
C ILE A 699 14.88 14.09 0.45
N GLY A 700 14.00 14.33 1.42
CA GLY A 700 13.94 13.56 2.66
C GLY A 700 13.63 12.10 2.39
N LEU A 701 12.66 11.79 1.51
CA LEU A 701 12.36 10.43 1.11
C LEU A 701 13.53 9.74 0.40
N LEU A 702 14.22 10.46 -0.48
CA LEU A 702 15.42 9.94 -1.16
C LEU A 702 16.57 9.67 -0.15
N MET A 703 16.76 10.56 0.83
CA MET A 703 17.74 10.36 1.89
C MET A 703 17.39 9.13 2.76
N MET A 704 16.14 9.00 3.22
CA MET A 704 15.68 7.82 3.96
C MET A 704 15.93 6.53 3.17
N ALA A 705 15.60 6.54 1.89
CA ALA A 705 15.72 5.38 1.02
C ALA A 705 17.19 4.98 0.82
N LEU A 706 18.03 5.90 0.34
CA LEU A 706 19.38 5.57 -0.15
C LEU A 706 20.45 5.57 0.96
N VAL A 707 20.27 6.37 2.02
CA VAL A 707 21.30 6.52 3.06
C VAL A 707 21.09 5.56 4.23
N SER A 708 19.84 5.12 4.48
CA SER A 708 19.51 4.25 5.60
C SER A 708 18.86 2.96 5.15
N LEU A 709 17.64 2.98 4.60
CA LEU A 709 16.83 1.77 4.38
C LEU A 709 17.47 0.79 3.38
N LEU A 710 18.02 1.27 2.28
CA LEU A 710 18.68 0.43 1.28
C LEU A 710 19.95 -0.25 1.84
N PRO A 711 20.94 0.49 2.39
CA PRO A 711 22.15 -0.16 2.92
C PRO A 711 21.86 -1.06 4.13
N LEU A 712 20.93 -0.68 5.01
CA LEU A 712 20.49 -1.53 6.12
C LEU A 712 19.84 -2.81 5.61
N GLY A 713 18.91 -2.70 4.65
CA GLY A 713 18.22 -3.85 4.07
C GLY A 713 19.14 -4.79 3.32
N LEU A 714 20.16 -4.27 2.60
CA LEU A 714 21.17 -5.08 1.94
C LEU A 714 22.09 -5.81 2.94
N ALA A 715 22.47 -5.16 4.05
CA ALA A 715 23.21 -5.79 5.12
C ALA A 715 22.42 -6.92 5.77
N GLN A 716 21.13 -6.72 6.01
CA GLN A 716 20.25 -7.77 6.52
C GLN A 716 20.05 -8.91 5.50
N ALA A 717 19.93 -8.61 4.22
CA ALA A 717 19.84 -9.63 3.17
C ALA A 717 21.11 -10.51 3.15
N TRP A 718 22.28 -9.90 3.26
CA TRP A 718 23.55 -10.62 3.39
C TRP A 718 23.57 -11.53 4.65
N ALA A 719 23.15 -11.00 5.80
CA ALA A 719 23.06 -11.76 7.04
C ALA A 719 22.06 -12.93 6.93
N SER A 720 20.91 -12.70 6.30
CA SER A 720 19.90 -13.73 6.04
C SER A 720 20.45 -14.86 5.16
N ILE A 721 21.23 -14.53 4.12
CA ILE A 721 21.83 -15.52 3.21
C ILE A 721 22.92 -16.33 3.92
N THR A 722 23.71 -15.70 4.77
CA THR A 722 24.92 -16.33 5.34
C THR A 722 24.67 -17.03 6.67
N HIS A 723 23.74 -16.52 7.50
CA HIS A 723 23.54 -17.00 8.86
C HIS A 723 22.09 -17.47 9.14
N GLY A 724 21.16 -17.11 8.28
CA GLY A 724 19.72 -17.36 8.47
C GLY A 724 18.92 -16.09 8.77
N LEU A 725 17.61 -16.17 8.54
CA LEU A 725 16.72 -15.01 8.71
C LEU A 725 16.64 -14.55 10.17
N TRP A 726 16.66 -15.48 11.12
CA TRP A 726 16.66 -15.18 12.55
C TRP A 726 17.78 -14.20 12.93
N TYR A 727 18.99 -14.43 12.39
CA TYR A 727 20.16 -13.60 12.71
C TYR A 727 19.99 -12.18 12.13
N ALA A 728 19.54 -12.08 10.87
CA ALA A 728 19.28 -10.79 10.23
C ALA A 728 18.27 -9.91 10.99
N ARG A 729 17.45 -10.51 11.85
CA ARG A 729 16.43 -9.85 12.68
C ARG A 729 16.80 -9.82 14.18
N SER A 730 17.89 -10.45 14.57
CA SER A 730 18.32 -10.53 15.97
C SER A 730 18.84 -9.19 16.48
N SER A 731 18.69 -8.94 17.77
CA SER A 731 19.33 -7.81 18.44
C SER A 731 20.84 -7.87 18.37
N GLU A 732 21.43 -9.07 18.38
CA GLU A 732 22.87 -9.28 18.23
C GLU A 732 23.40 -8.64 16.94
N PHE A 733 22.74 -8.83 15.82
CA PHE A 733 23.13 -8.26 14.55
C PHE A 733 22.72 -6.78 14.42
N LEU A 734 21.47 -6.44 14.73
CA LEU A 734 20.92 -5.09 14.52
C LEU A 734 21.58 -4.01 15.40
N TYR A 735 22.11 -4.39 16.59
CA TYR A 735 22.77 -3.45 17.48
C TYR A 735 24.30 -3.44 17.33
N THR A 736 24.84 -4.07 16.26
CA THR A 736 26.26 -3.85 15.90
C THR A 736 26.53 -2.38 15.60
N PRO A 737 27.76 -1.86 15.83
CA PRO A 737 28.07 -0.45 15.65
C PRO A 737 27.72 0.09 14.26
N VAL A 738 28.00 -0.67 13.21
CA VAL A 738 27.72 -0.27 11.82
C VAL A 738 26.22 -0.14 11.57
N LEU A 739 25.43 -1.13 11.98
CA LEU A 739 24.00 -1.11 11.76
C LEU A 739 23.28 -0.08 12.65
N THR A 740 23.78 0.15 13.85
CA THR A 740 23.30 1.23 14.72
C THR A 740 23.50 2.59 14.03
N VAL A 741 24.66 2.83 13.43
CA VAL A 741 24.92 4.07 12.65
C VAL A 741 23.96 4.14 11.45
N LEU A 742 23.79 3.07 10.67
CA LEU A 742 22.89 3.07 9.51
C LEU A 742 21.43 3.37 9.89
N ARG A 743 20.97 2.87 11.05
CA ARG A 743 19.63 3.17 11.57
C ARG A 743 19.50 4.65 11.97
N TRP A 744 20.51 5.22 12.66
CA TRP A 744 20.53 6.64 13.01
C TRP A 744 20.65 7.56 11.79
N LEU A 745 21.28 7.13 10.70
CA LEU A 745 21.39 7.89 9.46
C LEU A 745 20.05 8.10 8.75
N ARG A 746 18.97 7.47 9.22
CA ARG A 746 17.61 7.79 8.81
C ARG A 746 17.17 9.18 9.29
N THR A 747 17.60 9.58 10.49
CA THR A 747 17.17 10.81 11.17
C THR A 747 17.27 12.08 10.33
N PRO A 748 18.39 12.38 9.61
CA PRO A 748 18.45 13.55 8.74
C PRO A 748 17.38 13.55 7.64
N GLY A 749 17.13 12.39 7.04
CA GLY A 749 16.08 12.22 6.03
C GLY A 749 14.68 12.44 6.61
N ASP A 750 14.40 11.86 7.77
CA ASP A 750 13.12 12.01 8.50
C ASP A 750 12.89 13.47 8.89
N ILE A 751 13.91 14.20 9.36
CA ILE A 751 13.80 15.64 9.70
C ILE A 751 13.49 16.47 8.46
N VAL A 752 14.23 16.27 7.37
CA VAL A 752 13.99 17.00 6.11
C VAL A 752 12.59 16.71 5.59
N PHE A 753 12.16 15.46 5.64
CA PHE A 753 10.81 15.06 5.25
C PHE A 753 9.75 15.72 6.15
N ALA A 754 9.93 15.72 7.46
CA ALA A 754 9.03 16.36 8.42
C ALA A 754 8.90 17.87 8.19
N ILE A 755 10.00 18.56 7.88
CA ILE A 755 9.97 19.99 7.48
C ILE A 755 9.06 20.16 6.26
N GLY A 756 9.16 19.24 5.29
CA GLY A 756 8.30 19.23 4.12
C GLY A 756 6.81 19.08 4.46
N ALA A 757 6.48 18.06 5.27
CA ALA A 757 5.12 17.79 5.70
C ALA A 757 4.53 18.95 6.52
N LEU A 758 5.30 19.48 7.48
CA LEU A 758 4.90 20.64 8.28
C LEU A 758 4.67 21.88 7.41
N SER A 759 5.50 22.09 6.38
CA SER A 759 5.32 23.22 5.43
C SER A 759 4.00 23.11 4.68
N ILE A 760 3.58 21.90 4.28
CA ILE A 760 2.25 21.67 3.68
C ILE A 760 1.14 21.92 4.71
N GLY A 761 1.29 21.43 5.94
CA GLY A 761 0.33 21.69 7.04
C GLY A 761 0.19 23.20 7.32
N VAL A 762 1.30 23.92 7.43
CA VAL A 762 1.31 25.39 7.60
C VAL A 762 0.66 26.09 6.43
N PHE A 763 0.92 25.66 5.20
CA PHE A 763 0.24 26.20 4.01
C PHE A 763 -1.27 26.01 4.11
N MET A 764 -1.75 24.82 4.46
CA MET A 764 -3.18 24.54 4.61
C MET A 764 -3.82 25.41 5.71
N VAL A 765 -3.19 25.49 6.89
CA VAL A 765 -3.65 26.40 7.97
C VAL A 765 -3.60 27.86 7.51
N GLY A 766 -2.57 28.22 6.78
CA GLY A 766 -2.41 29.56 6.21
C GLY A 766 -3.50 29.96 5.21
N LEU A 767 -4.10 28.99 4.51
CA LEU A 767 -5.29 29.26 3.66
C LEU A 767 -6.53 29.62 4.49
N LEU A 768 -6.68 29.03 5.69
CA LEU A 768 -7.77 29.37 6.63
C LEU A 768 -7.57 30.75 7.24
N THR A 769 -6.34 31.10 7.62
CA THR A 769 -5.99 32.33 8.33
C THR A 769 -5.61 33.48 7.43
N GLY A 770 -5.45 33.25 6.13
CA GLY A 770 -5.03 34.23 5.13
C GLY A 770 -3.51 34.41 4.96
N TRP A 771 -2.66 33.71 5.69
CA TRP A 771 -1.19 33.81 5.56
C TRP A 771 -0.64 33.29 4.24
N SER A 772 -1.28 32.26 3.71
CA SER A 772 -0.87 31.59 2.48
C SER A 772 -1.42 32.27 1.22
N VAL A 773 -2.05 33.42 1.38
CA VAL A 773 -2.59 34.23 0.28
C VAL A 773 -1.80 35.53 0.19
N LYS A 774 -1.32 35.88 -0.99
CA LYS A 774 -0.69 37.19 -1.21
C LYS A 774 -1.76 38.28 -1.07
N ARG A 775 -1.44 39.30 -0.30
CA ARG A 775 -2.27 40.53 -0.28
C ARG A 775 -1.91 41.37 -1.51
N GLU A 776 -2.84 41.51 -2.42
CA GLU A 776 -2.75 42.59 -3.39
C GLU A 776 -2.86 43.90 -2.64
N GLY A 777 -1.98 44.84 -2.97
CA GLY A 777 -2.01 46.19 -2.39
C GLY A 777 -3.22 46.97 -2.89
N GLY A 778 -4.33 46.87 -2.15
CA GLY A 778 -5.55 47.61 -2.42
C GLY A 778 -6.76 46.87 -1.81
N ASP A 779 -7.47 47.56 -0.94
CA ASP A 779 -8.58 47.12 -0.10
C ASP A 779 -9.69 46.33 -0.83
N VAL A 780 -9.52 45.01 -0.98
CA VAL A 780 -10.64 44.12 -1.25
C VAL A 780 -10.83 43.21 -0.05
N ALA A 781 -11.92 43.39 0.66
CA ALA A 781 -12.27 42.59 1.84
C ALA A 781 -12.35 41.09 1.49
N PRO A 782 -11.89 40.19 2.37
CA PRO A 782 -11.97 38.75 2.11
C PRO A 782 -13.45 38.33 2.00
N GLY A 783 -13.83 37.83 0.84
CA GLY A 783 -15.17 37.27 0.63
C GLY A 783 -16.06 38.03 -0.33
N THR A 784 -15.59 39.06 -1.01
CA THR A 784 -16.37 39.73 -2.06
C THR A 784 -16.30 38.88 -3.33
N PRO A 785 -17.42 38.38 -3.89
CA PRO A 785 -17.43 37.79 -5.21
C PRO A 785 -17.03 38.83 -6.24
N LEU A 786 -16.26 38.48 -7.26
CA LEU A 786 -16.04 39.30 -8.42
C LEU A 786 -17.42 39.67 -9.00
N THR A 787 -17.70 40.96 -9.17
CA THR A 787 -18.96 41.43 -9.74
C THR A 787 -18.92 41.23 -11.26
N SER A 788 -20.10 41.16 -11.92
CA SER A 788 -20.20 41.09 -13.36
C SER A 788 -19.49 42.28 -14.05
N ALA A 789 -19.38 43.40 -13.36
CA ALA A 789 -18.65 44.58 -13.80
C ALA A 789 -17.12 44.34 -13.90
N ASP A 790 -16.51 43.52 -13.01
CA ASP A 790 -15.09 43.20 -13.09
C ASP A 790 -14.79 42.25 -14.28
N ALA A 791 -15.74 41.39 -14.63
CA ALA A 791 -15.65 40.54 -15.80
C ALA A 791 -15.79 41.33 -17.11
N GLU A 792 -16.72 42.28 -17.15
CA GLU A 792 -16.91 43.18 -18.31
C GLU A 792 -15.71 44.14 -18.49
N ALA A 793 -15.12 44.63 -17.42
CA ALA A 793 -13.91 45.45 -17.47
C ALA A 793 -12.69 44.68 -18.00
N ALA A 794 -12.55 43.40 -17.63
CA ALA A 794 -11.51 42.50 -18.15
C ALA A 794 -11.70 42.20 -19.64
N GLU A 795 -12.94 41.97 -20.10
CA GLU A 795 -13.25 41.79 -21.51
C GLU A 795 -13.00 43.04 -22.35
N ALA A 796 -13.35 44.23 -21.82
CA ALA A 796 -13.09 45.51 -22.50
C ALA A 796 -11.60 45.82 -22.62
N ALA A 797 -10.78 45.47 -21.61
CA ALA A 797 -9.34 45.63 -21.63
C ALA A 797 -8.67 44.71 -22.68
N GLU A 798 -9.14 43.48 -22.80
CA GLU A 798 -8.60 42.51 -23.77
C GLU A 798 -9.01 42.86 -25.22
N ALA A 799 -10.21 43.37 -25.41
CA ALA A 799 -10.68 43.89 -26.73
C ALA A 799 -9.85 45.10 -27.17
N ALA A 800 -9.47 45.96 -26.23
CA ALA A 800 -8.61 47.11 -26.49
C ALA A 800 -7.16 46.72 -26.82
N GLU A 801 -6.64 45.68 -26.18
CA GLU A 801 -5.29 45.16 -26.46
C GLU A 801 -5.23 44.43 -27.81
N ALA A 802 -6.27 43.65 -28.15
CA ALA A 802 -6.41 42.99 -29.46
C ALA A 802 -6.52 44.03 -30.60
N ALA A 803 -7.28 45.11 -30.39
CA ALA A 803 -7.40 46.23 -31.34
C ALA A 803 -6.05 46.97 -31.49
N GLY A 804 -5.32 47.16 -30.40
CA GLY A 804 -3.98 47.76 -30.40
C GLY A 804 -2.91 46.92 -31.10
N ALA A 805 -3.03 45.60 -31.02
CA ALA A 805 -2.15 44.65 -31.74
C ALA A 805 -2.45 44.57 -33.24
N ALA A 806 -3.73 44.71 -33.62
CA ALA A 806 -4.13 44.75 -35.02
C ALA A 806 -3.73 46.07 -35.71
N ALA A 807 -3.65 47.17 -34.97
CA ALA A 807 -3.20 48.47 -35.49
C ALA A 807 -1.67 48.57 -35.62
N ARG A 808 -0.88 47.65 -35.11
CA ARG A 808 0.57 47.58 -35.22
C ARG A 808 1.09 46.59 -36.26
N ARG A 809 0.21 45.91 -36.96
CA ARG A 809 0.48 45.13 -38.16
C ARG A 809 0.02 45.93 -39.44
#